data_5c3a36e679d62e0d347e9d5f624b25b0
#
_entry.id   5c3a36e679d62e0d347e9d5f624b25b0
#
_cell.length_a   1.000
_cell.length_b   1.000
_cell.length_c   1.000
_cell.angle_alpha   90.00
_cell.angle_beta   90.00
_cell.angle_gamma   90.00
#
_symmetry.space_group_name_H-M   'P 1'
#
loop_
_entity.id
_entity.type
_entity.pdbx_description
1 polymer ?
#
loop_
_entity_poly.entity_id
_entity_poly.type
_entity_poly.pdbx_seq_one_letter_code
_entity_poly.pdbx_strand_id
1 'polypeptide(L)'
;MRKELPKQYDPTQVESQIYQMWLDSDCFKAEPDPDKKPYSIVMPPPNVTGQLHMGHALDSTLQDILTRYKRMEGYSALWLPGTDHAGIATQIKVEEELRVKEGKTRYDLGREKFLERVWAWKEKYGSRIVEQQRKLGVSCDWSRSRFTMDEGCSKAVREAFCEMYDKGLIYKGSRIINWCPHCLTALSDAEVEYVDKPGHLWYIRYPLSDGSGDIVVATTRPETMMGDTGVAVNPNDEKFKHLIGKTCILPIMNREIPIVGDEYCEIGFGTGAVKMTPAHDPNDFEVGLRHNLDVIRVIADDGHINENGGKYNGMDRYECRKALVKDLEEQGYLVKTEPYSHNVGTCYRCHNDVEPLISAQWFVKMKPLAEEAIRVVKDGTIKFVPERFSKTYLNWMENVHDWCISRQLWWGHQIPAWYCDECGHINVSREDPTKCEKCGCTKLTRDEDVLDTWFSSGLWPFSTLGWPDLNSEDLKYWYPTTDMVTGYDILFFWVARMVVSGMEQMKKEPFKTVFIHGLVRDDKGRKMSKSLGNGIDPLEMAEKYGADALRFNLITGNSPGNDMRFYVEKCEAMRNFANKIWNASRYVLMNLTVEENGLPDAADLEIEDKWVLSKLNTLIKEVTENMDAYELGVASAKVYDFIWDTYCDWYIELTKARLYGEDEKSKLAAQKVLVYVLDQFLRLLHPFMPFITEEIWQAIPHEGSFLMLADWPKYDENLNFSVEAAHMESVMNAIRSIRNRRAEMNVPPSKKSTLYVVSDKGEIFRQGTGFICRLAYADQVIICDSDPEGHENMVCVVTNNAKLYIPLEELIDFEKELARIEKEKANCLKQIAMFEGKLSNEAFVSRAPEKVVAEQREKLEKNRALLAQLEESEKRLRR
;
A
#
# COMPACT_ATOMS: atom_id res chain seq x y z
N MET A 1 -21.92 -37.56 -8.51
CA MET A 1 -22.46 -37.02 -7.22
C MET A 1 -21.85 -35.64 -7.01
N ARG A 2 -22.67 -34.64 -6.76
CA ARG A 2 -22.17 -33.32 -6.44
C ARG A 2 -21.41 -33.34 -5.13
N LYS A 3 -20.41 -32.46 -5.00
CA LYS A 3 -19.66 -32.25 -3.76
C LYS A 3 -20.60 -31.62 -2.73
N GLU A 4 -20.78 -32.28 -1.56
CA GLU A 4 -21.53 -31.68 -0.48
C GLU A 4 -20.64 -30.71 0.30
N LEU A 5 -21.14 -29.48 0.50
CA LEU A 5 -20.43 -28.48 1.31
C LEU A 5 -20.68 -28.78 2.81
N PRO A 6 -19.63 -28.82 3.66
CA PRO A 6 -19.76 -29.00 5.10
C PRO A 6 -20.62 -27.92 5.75
N LYS A 7 -21.12 -28.20 6.97
CA LYS A 7 -21.98 -27.25 7.70
C LYS A 7 -21.30 -25.91 8.00
N GLN A 8 -19.98 -25.91 8.21
CA GLN A 8 -19.18 -24.72 8.48
C GLN A 8 -18.06 -24.61 7.45
N TYR A 9 -17.74 -23.40 7.07
CA TYR A 9 -16.56 -23.11 6.27
C TYR A 9 -15.34 -23.10 7.19
N ASP A 10 -14.34 -23.92 6.85
CA ASP A 10 -13.04 -23.96 7.52
C ASP A 10 -11.95 -23.57 6.49
N PRO A 11 -11.50 -22.30 6.50
CA PRO A 11 -10.49 -21.85 5.55
C PRO A 11 -9.17 -22.59 5.67
N THR A 12 -8.80 -23.08 6.87
CA THR A 12 -7.50 -23.76 7.09
C THR A 12 -7.39 -25.07 6.34
N GLN A 13 -8.50 -25.77 6.15
CA GLN A 13 -8.55 -27.02 5.38
C GLN A 13 -8.69 -26.74 3.87
N VAL A 14 -9.57 -25.82 3.50
CA VAL A 14 -9.92 -25.52 2.11
C VAL A 14 -8.75 -24.85 1.38
N GLU A 15 -8.15 -23.81 1.97
CA GLU A 15 -7.14 -22.98 1.29
C GLU A 15 -5.92 -23.78 0.85
N SER A 16 -5.40 -24.67 1.70
CA SER A 16 -4.24 -25.49 1.37
C SER A 16 -4.54 -26.50 0.26
N GLN A 17 -5.74 -27.11 0.27
CA GLN A 17 -6.16 -28.09 -0.74
C GLN A 17 -6.36 -27.41 -2.10
N ILE A 18 -7.06 -26.29 -2.14
CA ILE A 18 -7.32 -25.53 -3.36
C ILE A 18 -6.01 -25.02 -3.96
N TYR A 19 -5.11 -24.46 -3.14
CA TYR A 19 -3.84 -23.97 -3.65
C TYR A 19 -2.99 -25.07 -4.26
N GLN A 20 -2.93 -26.24 -3.60
CA GLN A 20 -2.21 -27.41 -4.14
C GLN A 20 -2.82 -27.89 -5.45
N MET A 21 -4.16 -27.92 -5.54
CA MET A 21 -4.89 -28.31 -6.75
C MET A 21 -4.55 -27.40 -7.94
N TRP A 22 -4.46 -26.07 -7.71
CA TRP A 22 -4.04 -25.12 -8.74
C TRP A 22 -2.58 -25.32 -9.18
N LEU A 23 -1.67 -25.61 -8.22
CA LEU A 23 -0.26 -25.90 -8.53
C LEU A 23 -0.11 -27.18 -9.35
N ASP A 24 -0.78 -28.26 -8.96
CA ASP A 24 -0.71 -29.56 -9.63
C ASP A 24 -1.29 -29.51 -11.05
N SER A 25 -2.11 -28.52 -11.33
CA SER A 25 -2.76 -28.33 -12.63
C SER A 25 -2.14 -27.18 -13.46
N ASP A 26 -0.98 -26.64 -13.05
CA ASP A 26 -0.27 -25.55 -13.74
C ASP A 26 -1.13 -24.29 -14.00
N CYS A 27 -2.14 -24.01 -13.15
CA CYS A 27 -3.11 -22.94 -13.38
C CYS A 27 -2.47 -21.52 -13.42
N PHE A 28 -1.28 -21.38 -12.84
CA PHE A 28 -0.57 -20.11 -12.78
C PHE A 28 0.43 -19.89 -13.91
N LYS A 29 0.70 -20.96 -14.67
CA LYS A 29 1.69 -20.94 -15.74
C LYS A 29 1.21 -20.10 -16.91
N ALA A 30 2.08 -19.24 -17.41
CA ALA A 30 1.84 -18.43 -18.59
C ALA A 30 2.78 -18.82 -19.73
N GLU A 31 2.25 -18.92 -20.94
CA GLU A 31 3.02 -19.22 -22.14
C GLU A 31 2.75 -18.15 -23.19
N PRO A 32 3.78 -17.78 -24.01
CA PRO A 32 3.55 -16.95 -25.19
C PRO A 32 2.54 -17.61 -26.12
N ASP A 33 1.44 -16.92 -26.38
CA ASP A 33 0.35 -17.42 -27.22
C ASP A 33 -0.03 -16.31 -28.24
N PRO A 34 0.25 -16.50 -29.55
CA PRO A 34 -0.01 -15.49 -30.56
C PRO A 34 -1.51 -15.16 -30.73
N ASP A 35 -2.40 -16.04 -30.29
CA ASP A 35 -3.85 -15.86 -30.40
C ASP A 35 -4.42 -15.10 -29.19
N LYS A 36 -3.63 -14.89 -28.15
CA LYS A 36 -4.00 -14.15 -26.95
C LYS A 36 -3.26 -12.82 -26.82
N LYS A 37 -3.91 -11.86 -26.19
CA LYS A 37 -3.25 -10.61 -25.82
C LYS A 37 -2.32 -10.86 -24.62
N PRO A 38 -1.10 -10.34 -24.63
CA PRO A 38 -0.21 -10.41 -23.48
C PRO A 38 -0.68 -9.45 -22.37
N TYR A 39 -0.63 -9.94 -21.15
CA TYR A 39 -0.71 -9.16 -19.92
C TYR A 39 0.43 -9.58 -19.02
N SER A 40 1.17 -8.64 -18.47
CA SER A 40 2.31 -8.99 -17.61
C SER A 40 2.51 -8.01 -16.47
N ILE A 41 2.82 -8.57 -15.31
CA ILE A 41 3.33 -7.87 -14.13
C ILE A 41 4.64 -8.56 -13.72
N VAL A 42 5.69 -7.78 -13.47
CA VAL A 42 6.86 -8.27 -12.74
C VAL A 42 6.71 -7.84 -11.28
N MET A 43 6.70 -8.83 -10.40
CA MET A 43 6.50 -8.59 -8.97
C MET A 43 7.59 -7.69 -8.42
N PRO A 44 7.29 -6.65 -7.62
CA PRO A 44 8.30 -5.98 -6.81
C PRO A 44 9.00 -7.04 -5.94
N PRO A 45 10.29 -7.35 -6.22
CA PRO A 45 10.93 -8.49 -5.57
C PRO A 45 11.15 -8.19 -4.09
N PRO A 46 10.52 -8.94 -3.16
CA PRO A 46 10.73 -8.71 -1.74
C PRO A 46 12.19 -8.91 -1.34
N ASN A 47 12.67 -8.03 -0.48
CA ASN A 47 14.02 -8.10 0.08
C ASN A 47 14.18 -9.32 0.99
N VAL A 48 15.24 -10.10 0.80
CA VAL A 48 15.55 -11.29 1.64
C VAL A 48 16.04 -10.93 3.06
N THR A 49 15.52 -9.85 3.63
CA THR A 49 15.89 -9.33 4.95
C THR A 49 15.11 -9.92 6.11
N GLY A 50 14.03 -10.65 5.83
CA GLY A 50 13.15 -11.25 6.83
C GLY A 50 11.79 -11.64 6.29
N GLN A 51 10.83 -11.79 7.21
CA GLN A 51 9.45 -12.13 6.87
C GLN A 51 8.71 -10.95 6.21
N LEU A 52 7.72 -11.26 5.36
CA LEU A 52 6.80 -10.28 4.80
C LEU A 52 5.98 -9.62 5.90
N HIS A 53 5.57 -8.38 5.65
CA HIS A 53 4.69 -7.60 6.50
C HIS A 53 3.40 -7.22 5.77
N MET A 54 2.47 -6.57 6.45
CA MET A 54 1.15 -6.24 5.92
C MET A 54 1.19 -5.42 4.62
N GLY A 55 2.20 -4.55 4.44
CA GLY A 55 2.41 -3.82 3.18
C GLY A 55 2.67 -4.73 1.98
N HIS A 56 3.45 -5.80 2.17
CA HIS A 56 3.67 -6.80 1.11
C HIS A 56 2.39 -7.61 0.83
N ALA A 57 1.57 -7.87 1.86
CA ALA A 57 0.30 -8.56 1.66
C ALA A 57 -0.67 -7.71 0.83
N LEU A 58 -0.71 -6.39 1.04
CA LEU A 58 -1.47 -5.46 0.21
C LEU A 58 -0.96 -5.46 -1.24
N ASP A 59 0.34 -5.24 -1.42
CA ASP A 59 0.99 -5.19 -2.74
C ASP A 59 0.74 -6.46 -3.55
N SER A 60 0.97 -7.63 -2.95
CA SER A 60 0.70 -8.92 -3.59
C SER A 60 -0.79 -9.14 -3.89
N THR A 61 -1.69 -8.70 -3.01
CA THR A 61 -3.13 -8.82 -3.21
C THR A 61 -3.60 -7.99 -4.41
N LEU A 62 -3.12 -6.76 -4.55
CA LEU A 62 -3.46 -5.89 -5.69
C LEU A 62 -3.02 -6.51 -7.02
N GLN A 63 -1.79 -7.02 -7.08
CA GLN A 63 -1.25 -7.68 -8.27
C GLN A 63 -2.01 -8.96 -8.61
N ASP A 64 -2.35 -9.77 -7.60
CA ASP A 64 -3.10 -11.01 -7.79
C ASP A 64 -4.50 -10.77 -8.34
N ILE A 65 -5.19 -9.74 -7.84
CA ILE A 65 -6.52 -9.34 -8.32
C ILE A 65 -6.46 -8.98 -9.81
N LEU A 66 -5.52 -8.13 -10.21
CA LEU A 66 -5.35 -7.71 -11.60
C LEU A 66 -5.00 -8.91 -12.49
N THR A 67 -4.11 -9.78 -12.03
CA THR A 67 -3.67 -10.95 -12.80
C THR A 67 -4.81 -11.97 -12.99
N ARG A 68 -5.60 -12.26 -11.93
CA ARG A 68 -6.76 -13.16 -12.01
C ARG A 68 -7.83 -12.59 -12.93
N TYR A 69 -8.11 -11.29 -12.80
CA TYR A 69 -9.06 -10.59 -13.65
C TYR A 69 -8.66 -10.71 -15.13
N LYS A 70 -7.43 -10.38 -15.47
CA LYS A 70 -6.96 -10.44 -16.87
C LYS A 70 -6.85 -11.87 -17.40
N ARG A 71 -6.55 -12.84 -16.55
CA ARG A 71 -6.60 -14.27 -16.93
C ARG A 71 -8.01 -14.68 -17.29
N MET A 72 -9.01 -14.29 -16.51
CA MET A 72 -10.43 -14.56 -16.79
C MET A 72 -10.96 -13.78 -18.01
N GLU A 73 -10.34 -12.64 -18.37
CA GLU A 73 -10.61 -11.94 -19.63
C GLU A 73 -9.97 -12.62 -20.85
N GLY A 74 -9.25 -13.73 -20.68
CA GLY A 74 -8.65 -14.51 -21.77
C GLY A 74 -7.27 -14.04 -22.21
N TYR A 75 -6.60 -13.16 -21.44
CA TYR A 75 -5.22 -12.78 -21.73
C TYR A 75 -4.26 -13.94 -21.41
N SER A 76 -3.10 -13.98 -22.12
CA SER A 76 -1.95 -14.71 -21.61
C SER A 76 -1.32 -13.86 -20.49
N ALA A 77 -1.69 -14.19 -19.25
CA ALA A 77 -1.38 -13.36 -18.09
C ALA A 77 -0.16 -13.91 -17.33
N LEU A 78 0.98 -13.23 -17.47
CA LEU A 78 2.20 -13.52 -16.72
C LEU A 78 2.31 -12.63 -15.50
N TRP A 79 2.33 -13.24 -14.33
CA TRP A 79 2.82 -12.59 -13.11
C TRP A 79 4.12 -13.26 -12.67
N LEU A 80 5.23 -12.58 -12.92
CA LEU A 80 6.58 -13.10 -12.70
C LEU A 80 7.03 -12.80 -11.27
N PRO A 81 7.28 -13.84 -10.44
CA PRO A 81 7.75 -13.68 -9.07
C PRO A 81 9.27 -13.57 -8.99
N GLY A 82 9.74 -13.02 -7.86
CA GLY A 82 11.17 -13.03 -7.56
C GLY A 82 11.47 -12.45 -6.19
N THR A 83 12.78 -12.42 -5.86
CA THR A 83 13.29 -11.83 -4.61
C THR A 83 14.51 -10.96 -4.91
N ASP A 84 14.72 -9.92 -4.08
CA ASP A 84 15.86 -9.02 -4.19
C ASP A 84 16.92 -9.36 -3.16
N HIS A 85 18.19 -9.30 -3.57
CA HIS A 85 19.33 -9.51 -2.70
C HIS A 85 19.50 -8.42 -1.64
N ALA A 86 19.00 -7.20 -1.92
CA ALA A 86 18.94 -6.07 -0.99
C ALA A 86 20.28 -5.78 -0.30
N GLY A 87 21.30 -5.43 -1.07
CA GLY A 87 22.72 -5.30 -0.69
C GLY A 87 22.97 -4.86 0.75
N ILE A 88 22.80 -3.56 1.05
CA ILE A 88 23.03 -2.98 2.39
C ILE A 88 22.18 -3.69 3.46
N ALA A 89 20.88 -3.83 3.18
CA ALA A 89 19.92 -4.28 4.18
C ALA A 89 20.16 -5.73 4.61
N THR A 90 20.46 -6.62 3.66
CA THR A 90 20.74 -8.04 3.95
C THR A 90 22.09 -8.20 4.64
N GLN A 91 23.13 -7.48 4.16
CA GLN A 91 24.45 -7.54 4.77
C GLN A 91 24.41 -7.13 6.25
N ILE A 92 23.79 -5.98 6.57
CA ILE A 92 23.64 -5.51 7.96
C ILE A 92 22.92 -6.55 8.84
N LYS A 93 21.89 -7.22 8.33
CA LYS A 93 21.18 -8.25 9.10
C LYS A 93 22.05 -9.45 9.42
N VAL A 94 22.87 -9.89 8.49
CA VAL A 94 23.81 -10.99 8.69
C VAL A 94 24.96 -10.57 9.62
N GLU A 95 25.46 -9.34 9.49
CA GLU A 95 26.47 -8.79 10.42
C GLU A 95 25.93 -8.68 11.85
N GLU A 96 24.68 -8.23 12.01
CA GLU A 96 24.00 -8.15 13.31
C GLU A 96 23.86 -9.54 13.95
N GLU A 97 23.41 -10.54 13.14
CA GLU A 97 23.33 -11.93 13.61
C GLU A 97 24.68 -12.48 14.04
N LEU A 98 25.72 -12.24 13.24
CA LEU A 98 27.09 -12.66 13.52
C LEU A 98 27.62 -12.03 14.81
N ARG A 99 27.41 -10.74 15.00
CA ARG A 99 27.79 -10.01 16.20
C ARG A 99 27.09 -10.54 17.45
N VAL A 100 25.75 -10.73 17.36
CA VAL A 100 24.95 -11.18 18.52
C VAL A 100 25.24 -12.61 18.89
N LYS A 101 25.40 -13.53 17.91
CA LYS A 101 25.56 -14.95 18.16
C LYS A 101 27.02 -15.38 18.45
N GLU A 102 27.99 -14.73 17.80
CA GLU A 102 29.40 -15.16 17.80
C GLU A 102 30.36 -14.08 18.32
N GLY A 103 29.90 -12.85 18.51
CA GLY A 103 30.75 -11.71 18.92
C GLY A 103 31.79 -11.32 17.87
N LYS A 104 31.56 -11.65 16.60
CA LYS A 104 32.48 -11.42 15.47
C LYS A 104 31.96 -10.40 14.50
N THR A 105 32.86 -9.84 13.72
CA THR A 105 32.61 -8.98 12.56
C THR A 105 32.84 -9.76 11.24
N ARG A 106 32.42 -9.20 10.11
CA ARG A 106 32.69 -9.76 8.78
C ARG A 106 34.22 -9.89 8.52
N TYR A 107 35.01 -8.97 9.06
CA TYR A 107 36.45 -8.95 8.88
C TYR A 107 37.13 -10.11 9.59
N ASP A 108 36.57 -10.59 10.70
CA ASP A 108 37.09 -11.77 11.41
C ASP A 108 36.87 -13.08 10.63
N LEU A 109 35.84 -13.10 9.75
CA LEU A 109 35.55 -14.26 8.91
C LEU A 109 36.30 -14.22 7.57
N GLY A 110 36.53 -13.02 7.03
CA GLY A 110 36.94 -12.82 5.64
C GLY A 110 35.76 -12.92 4.65
N ARG A 111 36.00 -12.38 3.43
CA ARG A 111 34.95 -12.19 2.42
C ARG A 111 34.20 -13.48 2.04
N GLU A 112 34.97 -14.56 1.73
CA GLU A 112 34.36 -15.81 1.27
C GLU A 112 33.42 -16.43 2.30
N LYS A 113 33.91 -16.64 3.55
CA LYS A 113 33.09 -17.22 4.63
C LYS A 113 31.91 -16.34 5.03
N PHE A 114 32.06 -15.04 4.96
CA PHE A 114 30.95 -14.14 5.22
C PHE A 114 29.88 -14.27 4.12
N LEU A 115 30.26 -14.32 2.85
CA LEU A 115 29.32 -14.52 1.73
C LEU A 115 28.60 -15.87 1.83
N GLU A 116 29.25 -16.95 2.27
CA GLU A 116 28.58 -18.23 2.55
C GLU A 116 27.45 -18.07 3.56
N ARG A 117 27.65 -17.27 4.61
CA ARG A 117 26.60 -16.95 5.59
C ARG A 117 25.45 -16.17 4.98
N VAL A 118 25.74 -15.20 4.12
CA VAL A 118 24.71 -14.41 3.45
C VAL A 118 23.89 -15.27 2.48
N TRP A 119 24.53 -16.18 1.73
CA TRP A 119 23.83 -17.15 0.89
C TRP A 119 22.91 -18.07 1.69
N ALA A 120 23.39 -18.60 2.83
CA ALA A 120 22.55 -19.41 3.72
C ALA A 120 21.37 -18.62 4.29
N TRP A 121 21.56 -17.34 4.61
CA TRP A 121 20.49 -16.42 5.01
C TRP A 121 19.46 -16.25 3.91
N LYS A 122 19.89 -15.98 2.67
CA LYS A 122 19.04 -15.85 1.48
C LYS A 122 18.18 -17.09 1.25
N GLU A 123 18.76 -18.29 1.33
CA GLU A 123 18.01 -19.55 1.17
C GLU A 123 16.90 -19.68 2.22
N LYS A 124 17.23 -19.41 3.48
CA LYS A 124 16.28 -19.48 4.59
C LYS A 124 15.11 -18.51 4.42
N TYR A 125 15.39 -17.25 4.16
CA TYR A 125 14.34 -16.23 4.11
C TYR A 125 13.65 -16.14 2.76
N GLY A 126 14.33 -16.45 1.66
CA GLY A 126 13.72 -16.59 0.33
C GLY A 126 12.64 -17.66 0.30
N SER A 127 12.93 -18.85 0.86
CA SER A 127 11.93 -19.94 0.98
C SER A 127 10.75 -19.54 1.85
N ARG A 128 11.00 -18.82 2.95
CA ARG A 128 9.93 -18.33 3.84
C ARG A 128 9.02 -17.33 3.18
N ILE A 129 9.56 -16.40 2.37
CA ILE A 129 8.80 -15.43 1.59
C ILE A 129 7.85 -16.14 0.62
N VAL A 130 8.35 -17.12 -0.13
CA VAL A 130 7.52 -17.92 -1.06
C VAL A 130 6.40 -18.65 -0.33
N GLU A 131 6.68 -19.25 0.84
CA GLU A 131 5.66 -19.90 1.66
C GLU A 131 4.58 -18.92 2.10
N GLN A 132 4.97 -17.71 2.54
CA GLN A 132 4.02 -16.66 2.94
C GLN A 132 3.14 -16.22 1.78
N GLN A 133 3.70 -16.01 0.59
CA GLN A 133 2.94 -15.64 -0.60
C GLN A 133 1.96 -16.73 -1.02
N ARG A 134 2.38 -18.00 -0.99
CA ARG A 134 1.50 -19.14 -1.28
C ARG A 134 0.30 -19.21 -0.33
N LYS A 135 0.51 -19.00 0.96
CA LYS A 135 -0.56 -18.97 1.97
C LYS A 135 -1.53 -17.82 1.76
N LEU A 136 -1.08 -16.69 1.18
CA LEU A 136 -1.94 -15.57 0.80
C LEU A 136 -2.72 -15.81 -0.51
N GLY A 137 -2.49 -16.93 -1.19
CA GLY A 137 -3.18 -17.27 -2.44
C GLY A 137 -2.61 -16.59 -3.68
N VAL A 138 -1.35 -16.15 -3.63
CA VAL A 138 -0.67 -15.50 -4.76
C VAL A 138 -0.56 -16.45 -5.96
N SER A 139 -1.09 -16.02 -7.12
CA SER A 139 -1.20 -16.84 -8.34
C SER A 139 -0.15 -16.52 -9.40
N CYS A 140 1.08 -16.24 -8.97
CA CYS A 140 2.19 -15.99 -9.89
C CYS A 140 2.76 -17.28 -10.49
N ASP A 141 3.44 -17.18 -11.61
CA ASP A 141 4.11 -18.30 -12.26
C ASP A 141 5.40 -18.69 -11.53
N TRP A 142 5.29 -19.61 -10.57
CA TRP A 142 6.41 -20.05 -9.75
C TRP A 142 7.51 -20.74 -10.54
N SER A 143 7.25 -21.25 -11.75
CA SER A 143 8.25 -21.86 -12.62
C SER A 143 9.26 -20.82 -13.15
N ARG A 144 8.86 -19.56 -13.18
CA ARG A 144 9.66 -18.41 -13.63
C ARG A 144 10.22 -17.57 -12.48
N SER A 145 10.29 -18.15 -11.27
CA SER A 145 10.83 -17.43 -10.10
C SER A 145 12.27 -16.99 -10.31
N ARG A 146 12.57 -15.72 -10.05
CA ARG A 146 13.87 -15.09 -10.27
C ARG A 146 14.46 -14.55 -8.96
N PHE A 147 15.77 -14.37 -8.98
CA PHE A 147 16.53 -13.70 -7.94
C PHE A 147 17.46 -12.67 -8.58
N THR A 148 17.53 -11.46 -8.04
CA THR A 148 18.31 -10.38 -8.64
C THR A 148 19.79 -10.69 -8.84
N MET A 149 20.33 -11.71 -8.15
CA MET A 149 21.70 -12.21 -8.34
C MET A 149 21.76 -13.61 -8.96
N ASP A 150 20.69 -14.09 -9.62
CA ASP A 150 20.78 -15.30 -10.41
C ASP A 150 21.70 -15.09 -11.65
N GLU A 151 22.06 -16.16 -12.32
CA GLU A 151 23.00 -16.14 -13.45
C GLU A 151 22.53 -15.18 -14.57
N GLY A 152 21.24 -15.26 -14.96
CA GLY A 152 20.66 -14.42 -16.01
C GLY A 152 20.63 -12.94 -15.64
N CYS A 153 20.18 -12.63 -14.43
CA CYS A 153 20.16 -11.24 -13.93
C CYS A 153 21.57 -10.70 -13.73
N SER A 154 22.52 -11.52 -13.27
CA SER A 154 23.93 -11.12 -13.14
C SER A 154 24.58 -10.82 -14.50
N LYS A 155 24.28 -11.63 -15.53
CA LYS A 155 24.70 -11.35 -16.91
C LYS A 155 24.12 -10.04 -17.41
N ALA A 156 22.84 -9.78 -17.15
CA ALA A 156 22.16 -8.53 -17.53
C ALA A 156 22.81 -7.31 -16.85
N VAL A 157 23.10 -7.40 -15.56
CA VAL A 157 23.79 -6.31 -14.82
C VAL A 157 25.15 -6.01 -15.43
N ARG A 158 25.91 -7.04 -15.75
CA ARG A 158 27.24 -6.88 -16.34
C ARG A 158 27.18 -6.25 -17.72
N GLU A 159 26.23 -6.67 -18.55
CA GLU A 159 26.00 -6.10 -19.88
C GLU A 159 25.62 -4.62 -19.78
N ALA A 160 24.64 -4.28 -18.95
CA ALA A 160 24.20 -2.90 -18.77
C ALA A 160 25.33 -1.98 -18.29
N PHE A 161 26.14 -2.44 -17.33
CA PHE A 161 27.28 -1.66 -16.85
C PHE A 161 28.30 -1.40 -17.95
N CYS A 162 28.70 -2.45 -18.69
CA CYS A 162 29.70 -2.33 -19.75
C CYS A 162 29.21 -1.44 -20.90
N GLU A 163 27.97 -1.63 -21.34
CA GLU A 163 27.38 -0.82 -22.41
C GLU A 163 27.31 0.67 -22.06
N MET A 164 26.86 0.97 -20.83
CA MET A 164 26.80 2.35 -20.35
C MET A 164 28.20 2.96 -20.15
N TYR A 165 29.19 2.17 -19.75
CA TYR A 165 30.56 2.60 -19.65
C TYR A 165 31.14 2.92 -21.04
N ASP A 166 30.95 2.04 -22.02
CA ASP A 166 31.39 2.22 -23.41
C ASP A 166 30.78 3.50 -24.01
N LYS A 167 29.57 3.87 -23.66
CA LYS A 167 28.88 5.11 -24.06
C LYS A 167 29.34 6.34 -23.26
N GLY A 168 30.21 6.19 -22.27
CA GLY A 168 30.65 7.26 -21.37
C GLY A 168 29.54 7.77 -20.41
N LEU A 169 28.49 6.98 -20.21
CA LEU A 169 27.41 7.27 -19.26
C LEU A 169 27.77 6.83 -17.83
N ILE A 170 28.62 5.81 -17.69
CA ILE A 170 29.22 5.43 -16.41
C ILE A 170 30.67 5.93 -16.37
N TYR A 171 31.06 6.51 -15.25
CA TYR A 171 32.42 6.99 -15.02
C TYR A 171 32.85 6.82 -13.57
N LYS A 172 34.18 6.75 -13.31
CA LYS A 172 34.76 6.83 -11.98
C LYS A 172 35.27 8.25 -11.74
N GLY A 173 34.91 8.86 -10.61
CA GLY A 173 35.34 10.23 -10.30
C GLY A 173 35.28 10.55 -8.82
N SER A 174 36.07 11.55 -8.41
CA SER A 174 36.03 12.08 -7.04
C SER A 174 34.96 13.17 -6.95
N ARG A 175 33.96 12.96 -6.09
CA ARG A 175 32.87 13.89 -5.84
C ARG A 175 32.49 13.86 -4.37
N ILE A 176 31.77 14.88 -3.91
CA ILE A 176 31.10 14.80 -2.62
C ILE A 176 29.96 13.81 -2.74
N ILE A 177 29.95 12.83 -1.83
CA ILE A 177 28.94 11.80 -1.69
C ILE A 177 28.33 11.83 -0.32
N ASN A 178 27.14 11.30 -0.19
CA ASN A 178 26.53 10.97 1.10
C ASN A 178 27.17 9.67 1.64
N TRP A 179 27.86 9.76 2.75
CA TRP A 179 28.53 8.63 3.38
C TRP A 179 27.89 8.28 4.72
N CYS A 180 27.61 7.00 4.95
CA CYS A 180 27.16 6.52 6.26
C CYS A 180 28.34 5.99 7.08
N PRO A 181 28.77 6.68 8.16
CA PRO A 181 29.91 6.24 8.96
C PRO A 181 29.65 4.96 9.78
N HIS A 182 28.37 4.62 10.00
CA HIS A 182 27.98 3.39 10.69
C HIS A 182 27.95 2.18 9.74
N CYS A 183 27.37 2.34 8.55
CA CYS A 183 27.30 1.29 7.54
C CYS A 183 28.61 1.16 6.74
N LEU A 184 29.50 2.13 6.83
CA LEU A 184 30.78 2.25 6.11
C LEU A 184 30.59 2.12 4.59
N THR A 185 29.63 2.85 4.04
CA THR A 185 29.34 2.84 2.61
C THR A 185 28.74 4.14 2.11
N ALA A 186 28.93 4.40 0.82
CA ALA A 186 28.26 5.46 0.09
C ALA A 186 26.76 5.23 -0.01
N LEU A 187 26.00 6.31 -0.04
CA LEU A 187 24.54 6.36 -0.24
C LEU A 187 24.22 7.22 -1.46
N SER A 188 23.17 6.89 -2.18
CA SER A 188 22.56 7.79 -3.15
C SER A 188 21.67 8.83 -2.48
N ASP A 189 21.32 9.92 -3.18
CA ASP A 189 20.47 10.98 -2.62
C ASP A 189 19.11 10.47 -2.13
N ALA A 190 18.53 9.49 -2.83
CA ALA A 190 17.28 8.87 -2.45
C ALA A 190 17.36 8.05 -1.13
N GLU A 191 18.57 7.65 -0.71
CA GLU A 191 18.81 6.84 0.51
C GLU A 191 19.07 7.72 1.76
N VAL A 192 18.95 9.05 1.64
CA VAL A 192 19.12 10.00 2.73
C VAL A 192 17.77 10.58 3.14
N GLU A 193 17.42 10.40 4.40
CA GLU A 193 16.22 11.00 5.00
C GLU A 193 16.63 12.24 5.80
N TYR A 194 15.91 13.33 5.62
CA TYR A 194 16.22 14.58 6.31
C TYR A 194 15.33 14.77 7.53
N VAL A 195 15.97 15.03 8.67
CA VAL A 195 15.31 15.21 9.97
C VAL A 195 15.72 16.56 10.56
N ASP A 196 14.74 17.35 11.01
CA ASP A 196 15.02 18.59 11.75
C ASP A 196 15.61 18.26 13.13
N LYS A 197 16.83 18.74 13.36
CA LYS A 197 17.53 18.55 14.63
C LYS A 197 17.84 19.91 15.28
N PRO A 198 17.65 20.04 16.60
CA PRO A 198 18.13 21.18 17.33
C PRO A 198 19.67 21.20 17.33
N GLY A 199 20.24 22.35 17.03
CA GLY A 199 21.68 22.56 16.99
C GLY A 199 22.01 24.01 17.33
N HIS A 200 23.15 24.47 16.88
CA HIS A 200 23.63 25.81 17.08
C HIS A 200 24.25 26.36 15.80
N LEU A 201 24.26 27.65 15.69
CA LEU A 201 25.04 28.38 14.70
C LEU A 201 26.19 29.08 15.46
N TRP A 202 27.43 28.71 15.13
CA TRP A 202 28.63 29.24 15.74
C TRP A 202 29.23 30.31 14.83
N TYR A 203 29.47 31.50 15.37
CA TYR A 203 30.08 32.63 14.69
C TYR A 203 31.55 32.67 15.05
N ILE A 204 32.45 32.50 14.08
CA ILE A 204 33.87 32.30 14.27
C ILE A 204 34.62 33.41 13.51
N ARG A 205 35.58 34.01 14.17
CA ARG A 205 36.43 35.09 13.64
C ARG A 205 37.67 34.50 12.98
N TYR A 206 37.91 34.84 11.72
CA TYR A 206 39.13 34.54 10.98
C TYR A 206 39.93 35.83 10.79
N PRO A 207 41.12 35.99 11.44
CA PRO A 207 41.95 37.18 11.29
C PRO A 207 42.46 37.36 9.86
N LEU A 208 42.45 38.55 9.34
CA LEU A 208 43.07 38.85 8.06
C LEU A 208 44.60 38.72 8.14
N SER A 209 45.26 38.15 7.15
CA SER A 209 46.71 37.93 7.13
C SER A 209 47.53 39.18 7.16
N ASP A 210 47.00 40.32 6.68
CA ASP A 210 47.62 41.62 6.67
C ASP A 210 47.45 42.39 8.02
N GLY A 211 46.76 41.81 8.98
CA GLY A 211 46.47 42.41 10.29
C GLY A 211 45.46 43.56 10.26
N SER A 212 44.78 43.81 9.12
CA SER A 212 43.85 44.95 8.98
C SER A 212 42.48 44.74 9.64
N GLY A 213 42.22 43.56 10.21
CA GLY A 213 40.97 43.20 10.87
C GLY A 213 40.70 41.69 10.82
N ASP A 214 39.42 41.37 10.80
CA ASP A 214 38.96 39.96 10.74
C ASP A 214 37.70 39.81 9.85
N ILE A 215 37.43 38.60 9.40
CA ILE A 215 36.19 38.21 8.74
C ILE A 215 35.47 37.15 9.60
N VAL A 216 34.17 37.34 9.85
CA VAL A 216 33.40 36.44 10.71
C VAL A 216 32.57 35.55 9.82
N VAL A 217 32.71 34.21 9.99
CA VAL A 217 31.90 33.20 9.35
C VAL A 217 30.92 32.55 10.33
N ALA A 218 29.82 32.03 9.86
CA ALA A 218 28.87 31.31 10.69
C ALA A 218 28.70 29.85 10.15
N THR A 219 28.72 28.87 11.06
CA THR A 219 28.61 27.46 10.69
C THR A 219 27.79 26.67 11.69
N THR A 220 27.07 25.64 11.19
CA THR A 220 26.43 24.60 12.01
C THR A 220 27.35 23.43 12.28
N ARG A 221 28.51 23.36 11.59
CA ARG A 221 29.45 22.23 11.62
C ARG A 221 30.88 22.72 11.88
N PRO A 222 31.21 23.21 13.08
CA PRO A 222 32.54 23.75 13.38
C PRO A 222 33.65 22.67 13.22
N GLU A 223 33.36 21.38 13.43
CA GLU A 223 34.33 20.28 13.28
C GLU A 223 34.91 20.15 11.87
N THR A 224 34.25 20.67 10.84
CA THR A 224 34.79 20.63 9.48
C THR A 224 35.73 21.78 9.17
N MET A 225 35.75 22.86 9.99
CA MET A 225 36.54 24.04 9.71
C MET A 225 38.03 23.78 9.58
N MET A 226 38.53 22.70 10.20
CA MET A 226 39.96 22.35 10.07
C MET A 226 40.34 22.00 8.62
N GLY A 227 39.34 21.62 7.78
CA GLY A 227 39.49 21.42 6.34
C GLY A 227 39.17 22.63 5.47
N ASP A 228 38.95 23.83 6.04
CA ASP A 228 38.68 25.03 5.26
C ASP A 228 39.86 25.41 4.40
N THR A 229 39.59 25.74 3.14
CA THR A 229 40.62 26.14 2.15
C THR A 229 40.30 27.47 1.51
N GLY A 230 39.25 28.16 1.96
CA GLY A 230 38.86 29.47 1.53
C GLY A 230 37.72 30.04 2.35
N VAL A 231 37.46 31.32 2.15
CA VAL A 231 36.24 32.01 2.55
C VAL A 231 35.65 32.68 1.34
N ALA A 232 34.36 32.43 1.07
CA ALA A 232 33.66 33.06 -0.03
C ALA A 232 32.76 34.19 0.44
N VAL A 233 32.66 35.26 -0.36
CA VAL A 233 31.80 36.41 -0.17
C VAL A 233 31.14 36.79 -1.48
N ASN A 234 30.00 37.47 -1.44
CA ASN A 234 29.36 37.91 -2.67
C ASN A 234 30.14 39.09 -3.27
N PRO A 235 30.50 39.02 -4.58
CA PRO A 235 31.27 40.11 -5.21
C PRO A 235 30.51 41.44 -5.27
N ASN A 236 29.20 41.42 -5.13
CA ASN A 236 28.33 42.59 -5.12
C ASN A 236 28.02 43.10 -3.68
N ASP A 237 28.53 42.43 -2.63
CA ASP A 237 28.36 42.88 -1.25
C ASP A 237 29.36 43.99 -0.91
N GLU A 238 28.85 45.20 -0.74
CA GLU A 238 29.65 46.40 -0.38
C GLU A 238 30.47 46.20 0.90
N LYS A 239 29.98 45.35 1.81
CA LYS A 239 30.65 45.05 3.10
C LYS A 239 31.96 44.28 2.89
N PHE A 240 32.00 43.37 1.95
CA PHE A 240 33.09 42.39 1.84
C PHE A 240 33.86 42.44 0.50
N LYS A 241 33.34 43.12 -0.54
CA LYS A 241 33.97 43.12 -1.87
C LYS A 241 35.44 43.60 -1.87
N HIS A 242 35.81 44.45 -0.90
CA HIS A 242 37.18 44.97 -0.75
C HIS A 242 38.15 43.95 -0.14
N LEU A 243 37.63 42.79 0.36
CA LEU A 243 38.43 41.69 0.89
C LEU A 243 38.75 40.65 -0.16
N ILE A 244 38.07 40.64 -1.31
CA ILE A 244 38.30 39.66 -2.39
C ILE A 244 39.74 39.77 -2.88
N GLY A 245 40.44 38.65 -2.92
CA GLY A 245 41.85 38.55 -3.30
C GLY A 245 42.81 38.69 -2.14
N LYS A 246 42.32 39.06 -0.94
CA LYS A 246 43.10 38.97 0.31
C LYS A 246 43.07 37.56 0.86
N THR A 247 43.82 37.34 1.94
CA THR A 247 43.87 36.07 2.66
C THR A 247 43.53 36.30 4.14
N CYS A 248 43.04 35.21 4.78
CA CYS A 248 42.82 35.20 6.24
C CYS A 248 43.48 33.93 6.85
N ILE A 249 43.69 33.97 8.15
CA ILE A 249 44.29 32.88 8.91
C ILE A 249 43.18 32.00 9.49
N LEU A 250 43.17 30.73 9.13
CA LEU A 250 42.26 29.72 9.70
C LEU A 250 42.63 29.51 11.18
N PRO A 251 41.73 29.80 12.13
CA PRO A 251 42.02 29.61 13.56
C PRO A 251 42.38 28.18 13.89
N ILE A 252 43.13 27.97 14.97
CA ILE A 252 43.60 26.64 15.45
C ILE A 252 44.62 25.99 14.51
N MET A 253 44.36 25.99 13.19
CA MET A 253 45.23 25.37 12.18
C MET A 253 46.37 26.28 11.75
N ASN A 254 46.27 27.57 11.98
CA ASN A 254 47.21 28.57 11.58
C ASN A 254 47.60 28.54 10.09
N ARG A 255 46.65 28.16 9.23
CA ARG A 255 46.79 28.06 7.79
C ARG A 255 46.24 29.32 7.12
N GLU A 256 47.00 29.88 6.20
CA GLU A 256 46.57 31.01 5.38
C GLU A 256 45.66 30.50 4.28
N ILE A 257 44.46 31.07 4.11
CA ILE A 257 43.45 30.69 3.12
C ILE A 257 42.93 31.93 2.38
N PRO A 258 42.60 31.83 1.08
CA PRO A 258 42.15 32.94 0.25
C PRO A 258 40.69 33.34 0.56
N ILE A 259 40.39 34.64 0.32
CA ILE A 259 39.02 35.19 0.27
C ILE A 259 38.64 35.35 -1.19
N VAL A 260 37.61 34.62 -1.63
CA VAL A 260 37.14 34.54 -3.03
C VAL A 260 35.76 35.20 -3.19
N GLY A 261 35.49 35.74 -4.36
CA GLY A 261 34.19 36.31 -4.72
C GLY A 261 33.35 35.32 -5.46
N ASP A 262 32.19 34.90 -4.89
CA ASP A 262 31.27 33.96 -5.55
C ASP A 262 29.82 34.36 -5.26
N GLU A 263 28.97 34.38 -6.31
CA GLU A 263 27.55 34.71 -6.23
C GLU A 263 26.72 33.69 -5.43
N TYR A 264 27.29 32.52 -5.14
CA TYR A 264 26.70 31.54 -4.23
C TYR A 264 26.40 32.14 -2.84
N CYS A 265 27.22 33.09 -2.38
CA CYS A 265 27.03 33.72 -1.10
C CYS A 265 25.88 34.72 -1.16
N GLU A 266 24.83 34.47 -0.39
CA GLU A 266 23.64 35.34 -0.35
C GLU A 266 23.88 36.58 0.52
N ILE A 267 23.63 37.76 -0.07
CA ILE A 267 23.80 39.05 0.63
C ILE A 267 22.73 39.15 1.73
N GLY A 268 23.18 39.42 2.97
CA GLY A 268 22.28 39.59 4.13
C GLY A 268 21.91 38.29 4.84
N PHE A 269 22.34 37.12 4.35
CA PHE A 269 22.20 35.88 5.08
C PHE A 269 23.40 35.61 6.01
N GLY A 270 23.12 35.26 7.27
CA GLY A 270 24.16 35.01 8.28
C GLY A 270 25.09 36.19 8.48
N THR A 271 26.37 35.98 8.23
CA THR A 271 27.38 37.04 8.24
C THR A 271 27.61 37.70 6.87
N GLY A 272 27.15 37.06 5.79
CA GLY A 272 27.47 37.37 4.40
C GLY A 272 28.80 36.77 3.93
N ALA A 273 29.56 36.13 4.82
CA ALA A 273 30.79 35.39 4.51
C ALA A 273 30.60 33.90 4.86
N VAL A 274 30.98 33.04 3.94
CA VAL A 274 30.81 31.55 4.05
C VAL A 274 32.19 30.89 4.05
N LYS A 275 32.48 30.09 5.05
CA LYS A 275 33.67 29.24 5.05
C LYS A 275 33.55 28.16 3.96
N MET A 276 34.64 27.87 3.30
CA MET A 276 34.67 26.87 2.23
C MET A 276 35.43 25.61 2.67
N THR A 277 34.72 24.49 2.78
CA THR A 277 35.28 23.18 3.08
C THR A 277 34.94 22.20 1.94
N PRO A 278 35.63 22.28 0.81
CA PRO A 278 35.30 21.50 -0.40
C PRO A 278 35.25 19.99 -0.21
N ALA A 279 35.88 19.46 0.83
CA ALA A 279 35.87 18.02 1.14
C ALA A 279 34.61 17.53 1.91
N HIS A 280 33.79 18.44 2.47
CA HIS A 280 32.72 18.11 3.41
C HIS A 280 31.38 18.80 3.15
N ASP A 281 31.24 19.53 2.05
CA ASP A 281 29.99 20.18 1.63
C ASP A 281 29.89 20.20 0.11
N PRO A 282 28.77 19.80 -0.50
CA PRO A 282 28.62 19.75 -1.95
C PRO A 282 28.67 21.16 -2.59
N ASN A 283 28.13 22.19 -1.95
CA ASN A 283 28.16 23.54 -2.48
C ASN A 283 29.56 24.14 -2.38
N ASP A 284 30.24 23.90 -1.24
CA ASP A 284 31.63 24.32 -1.05
C ASP A 284 32.55 23.64 -2.06
N PHE A 285 32.25 22.38 -2.44
CA PHE A 285 32.99 21.65 -3.48
C PHE A 285 32.85 22.33 -4.85
N GLU A 286 31.65 22.73 -5.25
CA GLU A 286 31.41 23.43 -6.52
C GLU A 286 32.08 24.82 -6.55
N VAL A 287 32.01 25.59 -5.44
CA VAL A 287 32.74 26.85 -5.30
C VAL A 287 34.24 26.57 -5.37
N GLY A 288 34.72 25.54 -4.68
CA GLY A 288 36.11 25.13 -4.69
C GLY A 288 36.65 24.83 -6.10
N LEU A 289 35.85 24.15 -6.92
CA LEU A 289 36.19 23.87 -8.34
C LEU A 289 36.31 25.16 -9.16
N ARG A 290 35.36 26.11 -9.01
CA ARG A 290 35.38 27.40 -9.73
C ARG A 290 36.57 28.27 -9.39
N HIS A 291 36.99 28.21 -8.10
CA HIS A 291 38.09 29.06 -7.57
C HIS A 291 39.40 28.29 -7.37
N ASN A 292 39.48 27.00 -7.77
CA ASN A 292 40.65 26.14 -7.64
C ASN A 292 41.17 26.10 -6.17
N LEU A 293 40.23 25.94 -5.22
CA LEU A 293 40.57 25.74 -3.80
C LEU A 293 41.05 24.33 -3.55
N ASP A 294 41.96 24.18 -2.58
CA ASP A 294 42.43 22.87 -2.14
C ASP A 294 41.31 22.05 -1.51
N VAL A 295 41.40 20.75 -1.58
CA VAL A 295 40.43 19.81 -1.02
C VAL A 295 41.08 19.04 0.11
N ILE A 296 40.76 19.38 1.36
CA ILE A 296 41.35 18.79 2.56
C ILE A 296 40.25 18.06 3.35
N ARG A 297 40.31 16.74 3.32
CA ARG A 297 39.43 15.89 4.10
C ARG A 297 39.90 15.79 5.56
N VAL A 298 38.98 16.00 6.52
CA VAL A 298 39.27 15.95 7.97
C VAL A 298 38.47 14.88 8.73
N ILE A 299 37.41 14.36 8.16
CA ILE A 299 36.62 13.26 8.74
C ILE A 299 36.90 11.98 7.99
N ALA A 300 37.28 10.92 8.69
CA ALA A 300 37.54 9.58 8.17
C ALA A 300 36.22 8.83 7.88
N ASP A 301 36.31 7.62 7.28
CA ASP A 301 35.14 6.82 6.89
C ASP A 301 34.28 6.37 8.08
N ASP A 302 34.90 6.19 9.24
CA ASP A 302 34.23 5.79 10.48
C ASP A 302 33.63 6.98 11.27
N GLY A 303 33.74 8.20 10.73
CA GLY A 303 33.22 9.42 11.35
C GLY A 303 34.16 10.05 12.41
N HIS A 304 35.38 9.51 12.59
CA HIS A 304 36.41 10.11 13.44
C HIS A 304 37.21 11.17 12.66
N ILE A 305 37.81 12.08 13.37
CA ILE A 305 38.74 13.07 12.79
C ILE A 305 40.04 12.34 12.40
N ASN A 306 40.53 12.63 11.19
CA ASN A 306 41.77 12.08 10.68
C ASN A 306 43.00 12.95 11.05
N GLU A 307 44.17 12.61 10.53
CA GLU A 307 45.46 13.28 10.77
C GLU A 307 45.43 14.78 10.38
N ASN A 308 44.60 15.20 9.40
CA ASN A 308 44.45 16.61 9.00
C ASN A 308 43.75 17.45 10.05
N GLY A 309 43.08 16.84 11.02
CA GLY A 309 42.48 17.53 12.19
C GLY A 309 43.47 17.86 13.32
N GLY A 310 44.78 17.57 13.13
CA GLY A 310 45.83 17.90 14.09
C GLY A 310 45.62 17.28 15.47
N LYS A 311 45.53 18.09 16.52
CA LYS A 311 45.36 17.62 17.90
C LYS A 311 44.05 16.87 18.17
N TYR A 312 43.08 16.95 17.28
CA TYR A 312 41.76 16.29 17.41
C TYR A 312 41.73 14.93 16.68
N ASN A 313 42.82 14.51 16.07
CA ASN A 313 42.93 13.22 15.38
C ASN A 313 42.47 12.07 16.26
N GLY A 314 41.62 11.20 15.75
CA GLY A 314 41.04 10.05 16.45
C GLY A 314 39.80 10.35 17.32
N MET A 315 39.39 11.61 17.46
CA MET A 315 38.16 11.95 18.15
C MET A 315 36.93 11.69 17.24
N ASP A 316 35.84 11.21 17.85
CA ASP A 316 34.53 11.26 17.18
C ASP A 316 34.18 12.70 16.79
N ARG A 317 33.52 12.89 15.62
CA ARG A 317 33.22 14.22 15.08
C ARG A 317 32.41 15.11 16.02
N TYR A 318 31.53 14.55 16.82
CA TYR A 318 30.72 15.33 17.79
C TYR A 318 31.50 15.66 19.07
N GLU A 319 32.40 14.78 19.51
CA GLU A 319 33.32 15.06 20.61
C GLU A 319 34.33 16.10 20.18
N CYS A 320 34.84 16.02 18.94
CA CYS A 320 35.70 17.04 18.36
C CYS A 320 34.99 18.39 18.28
N ARG A 321 33.72 18.44 17.86
CA ARG A 321 32.92 19.68 17.83
C ARG A 321 32.92 20.39 19.19
N LYS A 322 32.66 19.66 20.27
CA LYS A 322 32.65 20.21 21.63
C LYS A 322 34.02 20.73 22.04
N ALA A 323 35.08 19.97 21.82
CA ALA A 323 36.45 20.34 22.16
C ALA A 323 36.92 21.53 21.35
N LEU A 324 36.66 21.55 20.04
CA LEU A 324 37.03 22.64 19.14
C LEU A 324 36.31 23.95 19.51
N VAL A 325 35.01 23.93 19.76
CA VAL A 325 34.24 25.14 20.17
C VAL A 325 34.80 25.72 21.47
N LYS A 326 35.15 24.88 22.43
CA LYS A 326 35.81 25.32 23.68
C LYS A 326 37.15 25.97 23.42
N ASP A 327 38.00 25.37 22.58
CA ASP A 327 39.29 25.97 22.24
C ASP A 327 39.18 27.32 21.49
N LEU A 328 38.17 27.44 20.61
CA LEU A 328 37.86 28.72 19.92
C LEU A 328 37.41 29.79 20.90
N GLU A 329 36.61 29.41 21.90
CA GLU A 329 36.19 30.34 22.97
C GLU A 329 37.38 30.78 23.82
N GLU A 330 38.20 29.83 24.29
CA GLU A 330 39.41 30.13 25.11
C GLU A 330 40.44 31.01 24.38
N GLN A 331 40.55 30.85 23.05
CA GLN A 331 41.47 31.64 22.23
C GLN A 331 40.87 32.96 21.68
N GLY A 332 39.58 33.23 21.99
CA GLY A 332 38.88 34.45 21.60
C GLY A 332 38.44 34.50 20.13
N TYR A 333 38.41 33.37 19.44
CA TYR A 333 37.92 33.29 18.06
C TYR A 333 36.39 33.05 17.96
N LEU A 334 35.74 32.54 19.01
CA LEU A 334 34.30 32.39 19.07
C LEU A 334 33.64 33.74 19.38
N VAL A 335 32.86 34.30 18.45
CA VAL A 335 32.18 35.61 18.62
C VAL A 335 30.87 35.45 19.37
N LYS A 336 30.05 34.49 18.96
CA LYS A 336 28.77 34.14 19.63
C LYS A 336 28.28 32.75 19.19
N THR A 337 27.33 32.21 19.95
CA THR A 337 26.60 30.96 19.63
C THR A 337 25.11 31.25 19.71
N GLU A 338 24.36 30.86 18.72
CA GLU A 338 22.90 31.00 18.67
C GLU A 338 22.25 29.63 18.50
N PRO A 339 21.13 29.33 19.20
CA PRO A 339 20.32 28.13 18.91
C PRO A 339 19.84 28.19 17.46
N TYR A 340 19.96 27.07 16.77
CA TYR A 340 19.55 26.94 15.37
C TYR A 340 19.05 25.53 15.08
N SER A 341 17.88 25.41 14.46
CA SER A 341 17.38 24.12 13.98
C SER A 341 17.69 23.97 12.50
N HIS A 342 18.22 22.84 12.11
CA HIS A 342 18.58 22.57 10.72
C HIS A 342 18.31 21.13 10.33
N ASN A 343 18.09 20.92 9.04
CA ASN A 343 17.91 19.60 8.47
C ASN A 343 19.22 18.83 8.44
N VAL A 344 19.24 17.65 9.07
CA VAL A 344 20.36 16.72 9.07
C VAL A 344 19.99 15.50 8.26
N GLY A 345 20.80 15.14 7.27
CA GLY A 345 20.66 13.89 6.51
C GLY A 345 20.95 12.69 7.41
N THR A 346 20.07 11.70 7.38
CA THR A 346 20.23 10.43 8.09
C THR A 346 20.14 9.26 7.12
N CYS A 347 20.87 8.20 7.42
CA CYS A 347 20.84 6.98 6.62
C CYS A 347 19.47 6.30 6.76
N TYR A 348 18.77 6.05 5.66
CA TYR A 348 17.45 5.42 5.63
C TYR A 348 17.41 4.01 6.28
N ARG A 349 18.57 3.37 6.50
CA ARG A 349 18.68 2.00 7.07
C ARG A 349 19.02 1.97 8.55
N CYS A 350 20.05 2.72 8.96
CA CYS A 350 20.53 2.69 10.34
C CYS A 350 20.15 3.95 11.13
N HIS A 351 19.58 4.96 10.48
CA HIS A 351 19.16 6.25 11.03
C HIS A 351 20.29 7.08 11.69
N ASN A 352 21.55 6.70 11.43
CA ASN A 352 22.69 7.51 11.83
C ASN A 352 22.88 8.70 10.88
N ASP A 353 23.49 9.77 11.41
CA ASP A 353 23.77 10.97 10.63
C ASP A 353 24.77 10.67 9.50
N VAL A 354 24.42 11.12 8.31
CA VAL A 354 25.22 11.00 7.10
C VAL A 354 26.28 12.09 7.08
N GLU A 355 27.48 11.74 6.60
CA GLU A 355 28.58 12.68 6.36
C GLU A 355 28.77 12.96 4.87
N PRO A 356 28.63 14.21 4.41
CA PRO A 356 29.11 14.57 3.09
C PRO A 356 30.65 14.45 3.06
N LEU A 357 31.16 13.53 2.23
CA LEU A 357 32.61 13.30 2.10
C LEU A 357 33.01 13.28 0.62
N ILE A 358 34.20 13.80 0.32
CA ILE A 358 34.82 13.56 -0.98
C ILE A 358 35.30 12.11 -1.06
N SER A 359 34.93 11.42 -2.12
CA SER A 359 35.34 10.04 -2.37
C SER A 359 35.38 9.74 -3.86
N ALA A 360 36.30 8.86 -4.27
CA ALA A 360 36.36 8.33 -5.64
C ALA A 360 35.36 7.17 -5.78
N GLN A 361 34.28 7.39 -6.49
CA GLN A 361 33.16 6.46 -6.65
C GLN A 361 32.79 6.28 -8.12
N TRP A 362 31.97 5.27 -8.42
CA TRP A 362 31.37 5.09 -9.73
C TRP A 362 30.03 5.80 -9.80
N PHE A 363 29.80 6.49 -10.90
CA PHE A 363 28.60 7.31 -11.13
C PHE A 363 27.97 7.02 -12.49
N VAL A 364 26.63 7.15 -12.53
CA VAL A 364 25.85 7.24 -13.76
C VAL A 364 25.52 8.71 -14.04
N LYS A 365 25.81 9.18 -15.25
CA LYS A 365 25.35 10.49 -15.73
C LYS A 365 23.85 10.48 -15.94
N MET A 366 23.10 11.05 -15.01
CA MET A 366 21.64 10.97 -15.05
C MET A 366 20.98 11.96 -16.00
N LYS A 367 21.53 13.14 -16.20
CA LYS A 367 20.91 14.22 -16.98
C LYS A 367 20.53 13.78 -18.41
N PRO A 368 21.42 13.18 -19.23
CA PRO A 368 21.04 12.73 -20.57
C PRO A 368 20.02 11.59 -20.57
N LEU A 369 20.01 10.76 -19.53
CA LEU A 369 19.07 9.64 -19.38
C LEU A 369 17.69 10.12 -18.91
N ALA A 370 17.65 11.20 -18.14
CA ALA A 370 16.43 11.78 -17.62
C ALA A 370 15.54 12.38 -18.72
N GLU A 371 16.12 12.87 -19.82
CA GLU A 371 15.37 13.51 -20.92
C GLU A 371 14.32 12.55 -21.51
N GLU A 372 14.72 11.33 -21.85
CA GLU A 372 13.81 10.31 -22.39
C GLU A 372 12.83 9.80 -21.31
N ALA A 373 13.28 9.63 -20.07
CA ALA A 373 12.44 9.22 -18.94
C ALA A 373 11.36 10.26 -18.60
N ILE A 374 11.65 11.55 -18.78
CA ILE A 374 10.69 12.64 -18.63
C ILE A 374 9.70 12.64 -19.83
N ARG A 375 10.22 12.46 -21.05
CA ARG A 375 9.40 12.47 -22.27
C ARG A 375 8.28 11.45 -22.22
N VAL A 376 8.58 10.19 -21.92
CA VAL A 376 7.60 9.09 -21.93
C VAL A 376 6.50 9.22 -20.87
N VAL A 377 6.71 10.02 -19.84
CA VAL A 377 5.66 10.35 -18.86
C VAL A 377 4.86 11.58 -19.31
N LYS A 378 5.53 12.61 -19.84
CA LYS A 378 4.85 13.83 -20.34
C LYS A 378 3.94 13.57 -21.53
N ASP A 379 4.30 12.67 -22.43
CA ASP A 379 3.51 12.33 -23.62
C ASP A 379 2.42 11.25 -23.34
N GLY A 380 2.38 10.70 -22.13
CA GLY A 380 1.41 9.70 -21.71
C GLY A 380 1.71 8.27 -22.17
N THR A 381 2.91 7.99 -22.70
CA THR A 381 3.38 6.62 -23.01
C THR A 381 3.38 5.76 -21.74
N ILE A 382 3.84 6.33 -20.61
CA ILE A 382 3.71 5.74 -19.28
C ILE A 382 2.67 6.53 -18.51
N LYS A 383 1.65 5.85 -17.98
CA LYS A 383 0.57 6.43 -17.17
C LYS A 383 0.74 6.09 -15.69
N PHE A 384 0.45 7.06 -14.83
CA PHE A 384 0.40 6.85 -13.39
C PHE A 384 -1.04 6.77 -12.89
N VAL A 385 -1.32 5.81 -12.06
CA VAL A 385 -2.59 5.69 -11.34
C VAL A 385 -2.28 5.70 -9.83
N PRO A 386 -2.72 6.74 -9.09
CA PRO A 386 -3.39 7.96 -9.56
C PRO A 386 -2.42 8.94 -10.25
N GLU A 387 -2.96 9.76 -11.13
CA GLU A 387 -2.19 10.69 -11.99
C GLU A 387 -1.31 11.69 -11.22
N ARG A 388 -1.69 12.03 -9.98
CA ARG A 388 -0.90 12.97 -9.14
C ARG A 388 0.58 12.58 -8.98
N PHE A 389 0.90 11.29 -9.03
CA PHE A 389 2.29 10.82 -8.91
C PHE A 389 3.15 11.08 -10.14
N SER A 390 2.55 11.36 -11.31
CA SER A 390 3.31 11.81 -12.48
C SER A 390 4.02 13.13 -12.20
N LYS A 391 3.36 14.08 -11.52
CA LYS A 391 3.96 15.37 -11.13
C LYS A 391 5.11 15.18 -10.13
N THR A 392 4.93 14.29 -9.17
CA THR A 392 5.97 13.95 -8.18
C THR A 392 7.19 13.33 -8.87
N TYR A 393 6.96 12.39 -9.80
CA TYR A 393 7.99 11.77 -10.63
C TYR A 393 8.74 12.79 -11.48
N LEU A 394 8.02 13.65 -12.21
CA LEU A 394 8.60 14.65 -13.11
C LEU A 394 9.45 15.67 -12.34
N ASN A 395 8.96 16.16 -11.20
CA ASN A 395 9.72 17.09 -10.37
C ASN A 395 11.05 16.49 -9.90
N TRP A 396 11.07 15.22 -9.54
CA TRP A 396 12.30 14.53 -9.12
C TRP A 396 13.25 14.34 -10.31
N MET A 397 12.74 13.89 -11.47
CA MET A 397 13.54 13.62 -12.66
C MET A 397 14.16 14.90 -13.27
N GLU A 398 13.43 16.02 -13.21
CA GLU A 398 13.91 17.33 -13.70
C GLU A 398 15.07 17.89 -12.85
N ASN A 399 15.19 17.45 -11.59
CA ASN A 399 16.23 17.89 -10.64
C ASN A 399 17.23 16.78 -10.27
N VAL A 400 17.27 15.70 -11.05
CA VAL A 400 18.11 14.53 -10.72
C VAL A 400 19.60 14.85 -10.88
N HIS A 401 20.42 14.42 -9.90
CA HIS A 401 21.88 14.48 -9.95
C HIS A 401 22.47 13.15 -10.42
N ASP A 402 23.79 13.15 -10.70
CA ASP A 402 24.51 11.93 -11.06
C ASP A 402 24.39 10.90 -9.93
N TRP A 403 24.07 9.67 -10.32
CA TRP A 403 23.78 8.60 -9.36
C TRP A 403 25.05 7.88 -8.97
N CYS A 404 25.45 7.94 -7.71
CA CYS A 404 26.51 7.11 -7.13
C CYS A 404 26.06 5.66 -7.06
N ILE A 405 26.73 4.77 -7.81
CA ILE A 405 26.33 3.36 -7.95
C ILE A 405 27.26 2.39 -7.23
N SER A 406 28.40 2.81 -6.69
CA SER A 406 29.32 1.94 -5.94
C SER A 406 28.97 1.90 -4.46
N ARG A 407 29.11 0.71 -3.85
CA ARG A 407 28.90 0.42 -2.44
C ARG A 407 30.04 -0.40 -1.89
N GLN A 408 30.56 -0.04 -0.70
CA GLN A 408 31.67 -0.69 -0.01
C GLN A 408 31.17 -1.89 0.80
N LEU A 409 30.42 -2.77 0.12
CA LEU A 409 29.82 -3.98 0.65
C LEU A 409 30.53 -5.20 0.06
N TRP A 410 30.30 -6.37 0.66
CA TRP A 410 30.71 -7.65 0.09
C TRP A 410 29.55 -8.36 -0.62
N TRP A 411 28.31 -8.12 -0.18
CA TRP A 411 27.10 -8.70 -0.72
C TRP A 411 26.49 -7.82 -1.82
N GLY A 412 26.48 -8.34 -3.05
CA GLY A 412 25.94 -7.67 -4.22
C GLY A 412 26.69 -8.02 -5.50
N HIS A 413 26.32 -7.37 -6.60
CA HIS A 413 27.00 -7.49 -7.90
C HIS A 413 28.33 -6.74 -7.85
N GLN A 414 29.45 -7.45 -7.81
CA GLN A 414 30.78 -6.84 -7.83
C GLN A 414 31.01 -6.12 -9.15
N ILE A 415 31.50 -4.89 -9.08
CA ILE A 415 31.74 -4.04 -10.24
C ILE A 415 32.68 -4.74 -11.23
N PRO A 416 32.31 -4.80 -12.55
CA PRO A 416 33.09 -5.50 -13.58
C PRO A 416 34.22 -4.62 -14.13
N ALA A 417 35.08 -4.13 -13.24
CA ALA A 417 36.22 -3.27 -13.55
C ALA A 417 37.49 -3.82 -12.92
N TRP A 418 38.60 -3.80 -13.65
CA TRP A 418 39.89 -4.28 -13.22
C TRP A 418 40.96 -3.22 -13.47
N TYR A 419 41.74 -2.94 -12.43
CA TYR A 419 42.85 -1.98 -12.48
C TYR A 419 44.12 -2.72 -12.86
N CYS A 420 44.82 -2.17 -13.89
CA CYS A 420 46.14 -2.70 -14.26
C CYS A 420 47.20 -2.19 -13.28
N ASP A 421 47.91 -3.09 -12.61
CA ASP A 421 48.94 -2.75 -11.61
C ASP A 421 50.16 -2.05 -12.25
N GLU A 422 50.37 -2.17 -13.57
CA GLU A 422 51.52 -1.55 -14.23
C GLU A 422 51.19 -0.17 -14.83
N CYS A 423 50.07 -0.03 -15.56
CA CYS A 423 49.78 1.21 -16.26
C CYS A 423 48.59 2.00 -15.72
N GLY A 424 47.91 1.52 -14.64
CA GLY A 424 46.75 2.17 -14.01
C GLY A 424 45.50 2.19 -14.86
N HIS A 425 45.52 1.54 -16.05
CA HIS A 425 44.33 1.52 -16.92
C HIS A 425 43.17 0.73 -16.27
N ILE A 426 41.93 1.25 -16.40
CA ILE A 426 40.73 0.58 -15.94
C ILE A 426 40.17 -0.25 -17.10
N ASN A 427 40.18 -1.58 -16.95
CA ASN A 427 39.59 -2.49 -17.90
C ASN A 427 38.17 -2.83 -17.45
N VAL A 428 37.15 -2.44 -18.21
CA VAL A 428 35.75 -2.79 -17.96
C VAL A 428 35.36 -3.88 -18.96
N SER A 429 34.88 -5.02 -18.48
CA SER A 429 34.68 -6.17 -19.34
C SER A 429 33.46 -7.02 -18.96
N ARG A 430 32.79 -7.57 -19.99
CA ARG A 430 31.67 -8.52 -19.84
C ARG A 430 32.11 -9.86 -19.27
N GLU A 431 33.36 -10.24 -19.52
CA GLU A 431 34.00 -11.42 -18.95
C GLU A 431 35.24 -11.00 -18.15
N ASP A 432 35.73 -11.86 -17.27
CA ASP A 432 36.90 -11.56 -16.47
C ASP A 432 38.15 -11.48 -17.38
N PRO A 433 38.82 -10.33 -17.50
CA PRO A 433 39.93 -10.16 -18.41
C PRO A 433 41.16 -10.89 -17.89
N THR A 434 41.90 -11.53 -18.78
CA THR A 434 43.17 -12.23 -18.46
C THR A 434 44.37 -11.31 -18.61
N LYS A 435 44.24 -10.18 -19.28
CA LYS A 435 45.30 -9.18 -19.54
C LYS A 435 44.73 -7.80 -19.73
N CYS A 436 45.53 -6.80 -19.41
CA CYS A 436 45.18 -5.39 -19.67
C CYS A 436 45.10 -5.14 -21.18
N GLU A 437 44.00 -4.54 -21.62
CA GLU A 437 43.77 -4.20 -23.02
C GLU A 437 44.74 -3.11 -23.55
N LYS A 438 45.25 -2.24 -22.65
CA LYS A 438 46.17 -1.15 -23.03
C LYS A 438 47.65 -1.59 -23.12
N CYS A 439 48.14 -2.35 -22.14
CA CYS A 439 49.55 -2.67 -22.02
C CYS A 439 49.87 -4.17 -22.06
N GLY A 440 48.86 -5.05 -22.04
CA GLY A 440 49.02 -6.52 -22.04
C GLY A 440 49.49 -7.15 -20.73
N CYS A 441 49.63 -6.36 -19.65
CA CYS A 441 49.95 -6.88 -18.32
C CYS A 441 48.87 -7.85 -17.81
N THR A 442 49.29 -8.94 -17.16
CA THR A 442 48.40 -9.96 -16.60
C THR A 442 48.05 -9.73 -15.14
N LYS A 443 48.67 -8.74 -14.49
CA LYS A 443 48.38 -8.36 -13.12
C LYS A 443 47.25 -7.36 -13.09
N LEU A 444 46.06 -7.85 -12.82
CA LEU A 444 44.84 -7.07 -12.78
C LEU A 444 44.19 -7.24 -11.40
N THR A 445 43.85 -6.13 -10.75
CA THR A 445 43.13 -6.11 -9.49
C THR A 445 41.70 -5.71 -9.74
N ARG A 446 40.72 -6.56 -9.40
CA ARG A 446 39.29 -6.27 -9.56
C ARG A 446 38.86 -5.24 -8.53
N ASP A 447 37.95 -4.34 -8.92
CA ASP A 447 37.29 -3.41 -8.01
C ASP A 447 36.58 -4.18 -6.89
N GLU A 448 36.82 -3.80 -5.64
CA GLU A 448 36.25 -4.49 -4.46
C GLU A 448 34.81 -4.13 -4.20
N ASP A 449 34.35 -2.98 -4.69
CA ASP A 449 33.00 -2.48 -4.49
C ASP A 449 31.97 -3.30 -5.25
N VAL A 450 30.76 -3.27 -4.76
CA VAL A 450 29.57 -3.82 -5.43
C VAL A 450 28.68 -2.68 -5.92
N LEU A 451 27.81 -2.99 -6.88
CA LEU A 451 26.80 -2.05 -7.37
C LEU A 451 25.69 -1.84 -6.35
N ASP A 452 25.13 -0.65 -6.34
CA ASP A 452 23.86 -0.34 -5.68
C ASP A 452 22.79 -1.35 -6.09
N THR A 453 22.03 -1.86 -5.12
CA THR A 453 20.95 -2.85 -5.35
C THR A 453 19.95 -2.37 -6.39
N TRP A 454 19.71 -1.05 -6.43
CA TRP A 454 18.79 -0.43 -7.37
C TRP A 454 19.29 -0.44 -8.84
N PHE A 455 20.57 -0.69 -9.06
CA PHE A 455 21.11 -0.88 -10.42
C PHE A 455 20.56 -2.18 -11.03
N SER A 456 20.65 -3.29 -10.32
CA SER A 456 20.08 -4.58 -10.77
C SER A 456 18.55 -4.55 -10.77
N SER A 457 17.94 -3.98 -9.73
CA SER A 457 16.48 -3.88 -9.63
C SER A 457 15.87 -3.00 -10.72
N GLY A 458 16.61 -2.01 -11.22
CA GLY A 458 16.21 -1.17 -12.36
C GLY A 458 16.11 -1.92 -13.70
N LEU A 459 16.79 -3.07 -13.83
CA LEU A 459 16.73 -3.92 -15.02
C LEU A 459 15.59 -4.95 -14.98
N TRP A 460 14.89 -5.07 -13.84
CA TRP A 460 13.93 -6.11 -13.53
C TRP A 460 12.87 -6.38 -14.59
N PRO A 461 12.23 -5.37 -15.24
CA PRO A 461 11.19 -5.60 -16.24
C PRO A 461 11.65 -6.36 -17.48
N PHE A 462 12.95 -6.37 -17.80
CA PHE A 462 13.48 -7.02 -19.00
C PHE A 462 14.58 -8.04 -18.72
N SER A 463 15.37 -7.88 -17.66
CA SER A 463 16.35 -8.91 -17.29
C SER A 463 15.68 -10.23 -16.88
N THR A 464 14.53 -10.16 -16.25
CA THR A 464 13.70 -11.33 -15.88
C THR A 464 13.10 -12.06 -17.07
N LEU A 465 12.92 -11.36 -18.18
CA LEU A 465 12.36 -11.89 -19.43
C LEU A 465 13.44 -12.35 -20.42
N GLY A 466 14.71 -12.38 -19.99
CA GLY A 466 15.80 -12.97 -20.75
C GLY A 466 16.82 -12.00 -21.37
N TRP A 467 16.62 -10.66 -21.25
CA TRP A 467 17.65 -9.70 -21.70
C TRP A 467 18.99 -9.99 -20.99
N PRO A 468 20.15 -9.93 -21.68
CA PRO A 468 20.41 -9.25 -22.95
C PRO A 468 20.15 -10.07 -24.21
N ASP A 469 19.57 -11.28 -24.13
CA ASP A 469 19.18 -12.01 -25.32
C ASP A 469 17.91 -11.39 -25.94
N LEU A 470 18.08 -10.57 -26.97
CA LEU A 470 16.97 -9.94 -27.71
C LEU A 470 16.12 -10.95 -28.51
N ASN A 471 16.53 -12.20 -28.58
CA ASN A 471 15.76 -13.27 -29.20
C ASN A 471 14.86 -14.03 -28.24
N SER A 472 14.96 -13.78 -26.94
CA SER A 472 14.07 -14.39 -25.95
C SER A 472 12.59 -14.25 -26.35
N GLU A 473 11.86 -15.34 -26.37
CA GLU A 473 10.44 -15.36 -26.69
C GLU A 473 9.63 -14.60 -25.63
N ASP A 474 9.98 -14.76 -24.36
CA ASP A 474 9.37 -14.06 -23.26
C ASP A 474 9.53 -12.53 -23.39
N LEU A 475 10.74 -12.08 -23.71
CA LEU A 475 11.04 -10.66 -23.91
C LEU A 475 10.23 -10.08 -25.07
N LYS A 476 10.16 -10.78 -26.20
CA LYS A 476 9.40 -10.34 -27.38
C LYS A 476 7.89 -10.29 -27.14
N TYR A 477 7.35 -11.19 -26.30
CA TYR A 477 5.93 -11.31 -26.07
C TYR A 477 5.41 -10.41 -24.95
N TRP A 478 6.10 -10.35 -23.80
CA TRP A 478 5.62 -9.64 -22.60
C TRP A 478 6.28 -8.27 -22.34
N TYR A 479 7.34 -7.89 -23.06
CA TYR A 479 7.93 -6.55 -22.91
C TYR A 479 7.39 -5.56 -23.97
N PRO A 480 6.97 -4.33 -23.60
CA PRO A 480 6.87 -3.76 -22.24
C PRO A 480 5.89 -4.52 -21.36
N THR A 481 6.17 -4.59 -20.07
CA THR A 481 5.19 -5.15 -19.14
C THR A 481 3.93 -4.27 -19.10
N THR A 482 2.80 -4.84 -18.71
CA THR A 482 1.52 -4.10 -18.77
C THR A 482 1.42 -3.15 -17.61
N ASP A 483 1.47 -3.68 -16.39
CA ASP A 483 1.33 -2.93 -15.17
C ASP A 483 2.55 -3.09 -14.27
N MET A 484 2.92 -2.00 -13.63
CA MET A 484 3.87 -1.96 -12.52
C MET A 484 3.09 -1.54 -11.28
N VAL A 485 2.99 -2.42 -10.29
CA VAL A 485 2.29 -2.16 -9.03
C VAL A 485 3.32 -1.99 -7.92
N THR A 486 3.25 -0.91 -7.16
CA THR A 486 4.18 -0.65 -6.06
C THR A 486 3.68 0.43 -5.11
N GLY A 487 4.25 0.48 -3.89
CA GLY A 487 4.06 1.59 -2.96
C GLY A 487 4.72 2.89 -3.44
N TYR A 488 4.15 4.03 -3.04
CA TYR A 488 4.71 5.34 -3.41
C TYR A 488 6.10 5.59 -2.80
N ASP A 489 6.46 4.91 -1.73
CA ASP A 489 7.72 5.09 -1.00
C ASP A 489 8.96 4.61 -1.77
N ILE A 490 8.79 3.78 -2.80
CA ILE A 490 9.89 3.36 -3.69
C ILE A 490 9.78 3.90 -5.12
N LEU A 491 9.01 4.96 -5.32
CA LEU A 491 8.84 5.61 -6.63
C LEU A 491 10.18 6.06 -7.22
N PHE A 492 11.00 6.74 -6.43
CA PHE A 492 12.30 7.26 -6.88
C PHE A 492 13.39 6.19 -6.88
N PHE A 493 13.31 5.26 -5.92
CA PHE A 493 14.28 4.18 -5.80
C PHE A 493 14.17 3.18 -6.94
N TRP A 494 12.94 2.84 -7.33
CA TRP A 494 12.71 1.74 -8.24
C TRP A 494 12.03 2.12 -9.54
N VAL A 495 10.86 2.75 -9.50
CA VAL A 495 10.10 3.08 -10.73
C VAL A 495 10.91 4.00 -11.64
N ALA A 496 11.47 5.10 -11.12
CA ALA A 496 12.26 6.04 -11.90
C ALA A 496 13.48 5.37 -12.53
N ARG A 497 14.16 4.47 -11.79
CA ARG A 497 15.34 3.75 -12.30
C ARG A 497 14.98 2.69 -13.34
N MET A 498 13.83 2.01 -13.20
CA MET A 498 13.34 1.11 -14.24
C MET A 498 13.03 1.86 -15.54
N VAL A 499 12.40 3.04 -15.45
CA VAL A 499 12.12 3.86 -16.65
C VAL A 499 13.42 4.27 -17.33
N VAL A 500 14.40 4.79 -16.56
CA VAL A 500 15.72 5.16 -17.08
C VAL A 500 16.41 3.98 -17.75
N SER A 501 16.47 2.84 -17.07
CA SER A 501 17.12 1.63 -17.59
C SER A 501 16.41 1.05 -18.81
N GLY A 502 15.09 1.01 -18.82
CA GLY A 502 14.29 0.56 -19.96
C GLY A 502 14.50 1.44 -21.18
N MET A 503 14.44 2.75 -21.01
CA MET A 503 14.68 3.70 -22.12
C MET A 503 16.12 3.61 -22.64
N GLU A 504 17.12 3.40 -21.75
CA GLU A 504 18.50 3.30 -22.18
C GLU A 504 18.82 1.95 -22.84
N GLN A 505 18.44 0.82 -22.24
CA GLN A 505 18.84 -0.50 -22.72
C GLN A 505 17.91 -1.06 -23.81
N MET A 506 16.60 -0.85 -23.65
CA MET A 506 15.59 -1.39 -24.57
C MET A 506 15.10 -0.38 -25.61
N LYS A 507 15.41 0.92 -25.43
CA LYS A 507 14.89 2.04 -26.24
C LYS A 507 13.36 2.07 -26.30
N LYS A 508 12.73 1.54 -25.26
CA LYS A 508 11.29 1.38 -25.13
C LYS A 508 10.91 1.42 -23.66
N GLU A 509 9.72 1.94 -23.36
CA GLU A 509 9.18 2.00 -22.00
C GLU A 509 9.19 0.61 -21.31
N PRO A 510 9.54 0.53 -20.02
CA PRO A 510 9.56 -0.77 -19.32
C PRO A 510 8.17 -1.31 -18.96
N PHE A 511 7.17 -0.43 -18.85
CA PHE A 511 5.78 -0.73 -18.53
C PHE A 511 4.87 0.38 -19.04
N LYS A 512 3.57 0.07 -19.20
CA LYS A 512 2.58 1.04 -19.70
C LYS A 512 1.90 1.81 -18.59
N THR A 513 1.57 1.15 -17.48
CA THR A 513 0.88 1.74 -16.33
C THR A 513 1.68 1.53 -15.06
N VAL A 514 1.77 2.57 -14.23
CA VAL A 514 2.30 2.51 -12.87
C VAL A 514 1.15 2.68 -11.89
N PHE A 515 0.69 1.58 -11.31
CA PHE A 515 -0.35 1.58 -10.30
C PHE A 515 0.28 1.70 -8.92
N ILE A 516 0.06 2.84 -8.28
CA ILE A 516 0.67 3.18 -6.98
C ILE A 516 -0.34 2.98 -5.87
N HIS A 517 0.04 2.23 -4.85
CA HIS A 517 -0.71 2.09 -3.62
C HIS A 517 -0.08 2.87 -2.46
N GLY A 518 -0.87 3.14 -1.42
CA GLY A 518 -0.40 3.73 -0.18
C GLY A 518 0.18 2.69 0.79
N LEU A 519 0.59 3.16 1.96
CA LEU A 519 1.14 2.32 3.02
C LEU A 519 0.04 1.79 3.94
N VAL A 520 0.25 0.60 4.50
CA VAL A 520 -0.60 0.05 5.55
C VAL A 520 -0.10 0.57 6.90
N ARG A 521 -0.99 1.24 7.62
CA ARG A 521 -0.74 1.83 8.94
C ARG A 521 -1.52 1.10 10.01
N ASP A 522 -1.09 1.23 11.26
CA ASP A 522 -1.85 0.70 12.40
C ASP A 522 -3.17 1.45 12.61
N ASP A 523 -3.98 1.00 13.56
CA ASP A 523 -5.26 1.59 13.95
C ASP A 523 -5.17 3.08 14.34
N LYS A 524 -3.99 3.52 14.81
CA LYS A 524 -3.67 4.91 15.19
C LYS A 524 -3.09 5.73 14.04
N GLY A 525 -2.95 5.14 12.85
CA GLY A 525 -2.38 5.80 11.67
C GLY A 525 -0.86 5.90 11.65
N ARG A 526 -0.14 5.18 12.51
CA ARG A 526 1.32 5.13 12.54
C ARG A 526 1.85 4.08 11.55
N LYS A 527 3.01 4.34 10.97
CA LYS A 527 3.71 3.35 10.14
C LYS A 527 4.00 2.11 10.98
N MET A 528 3.67 0.92 10.46
CA MET A 528 3.99 -0.34 11.13
C MET A 528 5.48 -0.61 11.05
N SER A 529 6.11 -0.93 12.17
CA SER A 529 7.51 -1.33 12.23
C SER A 529 7.77 -2.30 13.38
N LYS A 530 8.81 -3.13 13.22
CA LYS A 530 9.24 -4.06 14.29
C LYS A 530 9.74 -3.32 15.53
N SER A 531 10.38 -2.16 15.34
CA SER A 531 10.90 -1.34 16.42
C SER A 531 9.81 -0.71 17.29
N LEU A 532 8.63 -0.41 16.71
CA LEU A 532 7.48 0.12 17.45
C LEU A 532 6.61 -0.98 18.06
N GLY A 533 6.86 -2.24 17.73
CA GLY A 533 6.07 -3.37 18.22
C GLY A 533 4.60 -3.37 17.74
N ASN A 534 4.28 -2.60 16.70
CA ASN A 534 2.94 -2.47 16.12
C ASN A 534 2.78 -3.22 14.78
N GLY A 535 3.78 -4.01 14.40
CA GLY A 535 3.73 -4.84 13.19
C GLY A 535 2.76 -6.02 13.39
N ILE A 536 1.88 -6.22 12.41
CA ILE A 536 0.94 -7.34 12.36
C ILE A 536 1.46 -8.33 11.31
N ASP A 537 1.60 -9.60 11.68
CA ASP A 537 1.99 -10.65 10.75
C ASP A 537 0.79 -11.04 9.88
N PRO A 538 0.88 -10.93 8.54
CA PRO A 538 -0.21 -11.32 7.65
C PRO A 538 -0.55 -12.82 7.74
N LEU A 539 0.43 -13.68 8.08
CA LEU A 539 0.16 -15.11 8.25
C LEU A 539 -0.71 -15.41 9.46
N GLU A 540 -0.45 -14.74 10.61
CA GLU A 540 -1.29 -14.89 11.79
C GLU A 540 -2.74 -14.49 11.51
N MET A 541 -2.92 -13.44 10.70
CA MET A 541 -4.26 -13.00 10.29
C MET A 541 -4.93 -14.00 9.35
N ALA A 542 -4.19 -14.54 8.37
CA ALA A 542 -4.68 -15.55 7.46
C ALA A 542 -5.03 -16.87 8.19
N GLU A 543 -4.20 -17.31 9.13
CA GLU A 543 -4.46 -18.50 9.95
C GLU A 543 -5.70 -18.35 10.84
N LYS A 544 -5.91 -17.15 11.39
CA LYS A 544 -7.04 -16.89 12.32
C LYS A 544 -8.37 -16.65 11.60
N TYR A 545 -8.35 -15.95 10.47
CA TYR A 545 -9.57 -15.46 9.81
C TYR A 545 -9.77 -16.02 8.40
N GLY A 546 -8.76 -16.64 7.81
CA GLY A 546 -8.69 -17.06 6.41
C GLY A 546 -7.98 -16.04 5.52
N ALA A 547 -7.27 -16.54 4.50
CA ALA A 547 -6.57 -15.69 3.53
C ALA A 547 -7.55 -14.80 2.74
N ASP A 548 -8.71 -15.33 2.35
CA ASP A 548 -9.77 -14.57 1.66
C ASP A 548 -10.27 -13.38 2.49
N ALA A 549 -10.47 -13.56 3.80
CA ALA A 549 -10.91 -12.50 4.69
C ALA A 549 -9.85 -11.40 4.86
N LEU A 550 -8.57 -11.78 4.93
CA LEU A 550 -7.46 -10.82 4.96
C LEU A 550 -7.36 -10.02 3.67
N ARG A 551 -7.37 -10.71 2.52
CA ARG A 551 -7.31 -10.08 1.18
C ARG A 551 -8.44 -9.08 0.99
N PHE A 552 -9.66 -9.48 1.31
CA PHE A 552 -10.83 -8.61 1.15
C PHE A 552 -10.80 -7.40 2.09
N ASN A 553 -10.31 -7.57 3.33
CA ASN A 553 -10.09 -6.45 4.25
C ASN A 553 -9.06 -5.43 3.72
N LEU A 554 -7.97 -5.92 3.10
CA LEU A 554 -6.92 -5.05 2.53
C LEU A 554 -7.42 -4.22 1.34
N ILE A 555 -8.44 -4.68 0.64
CA ILE A 555 -8.97 -4.00 -0.55
C ILE A 555 -10.17 -3.12 -0.23
N THR A 556 -11.04 -3.56 0.69
CA THR A 556 -12.28 -2.84 1.01
C THR A 556 -11.99 -1.46 1.58
N GLY A 557 -12.48 -0.42 0.89
CA GLY A 557 -12.27 0.98 1.28
C GLY A 557 -10.87 1.52 0.98
N ASN A 558 -10.04 0.74 0.26
CA ASN A 558 -8.77 1.21 -0.26
C ASN A 558 -8.97 1.96 -1.58
N SER A 559 -8.24 3.05 -1.77
CA SER A 559 -8.20 3.80 -3.02
C SER A 559 -6.76 4.04 -3.47
N PRO A 560 -6.52 4.14 -4.79
CA PRO A 560 -5.18 4.27 -5.34
C PRO A 560 -4.36 5.40 -4.69
N GLY A 561 -3.13 5.09 -4.28
CA GLY A 561 -2.16 6.04 -3.74
C GLY A 561 -2.43 6.57 -2.34
N ASN A 562 -3.47 6.12 -1.66
CA ASN A 562 -3.79 6.56 -0.31
C ASN A 562 -3.39 5.51 0.74
N ASP A 563 -2.88 6.00 1.88
CA ASP A 563 -2.59 5.13 3.03
C ASP A 563 -3.88 4.55 3.59
N MET A 564 -3.82 3.30 4.05
CA MET A 564 -4.94 2.65 4.72
C MET A 564 -4.60 2.32 6.18
N ARG A 565 -5.60 2.40 7.05
CA ARG A 565 -5.50 1.90 8.41
C ARG A 565 -6.00 0.46 8.47
N PHE A 566 -5.20 -0.40 9.04
CA PHE A 566 -5.56 -1.80 9.22
C PHE A 566 -6.23 -2.01 10.57
N TYR A 567 -7.43 -2.58 10.54
CA TYR A 567 -8.22 -2.94 11.71
C TYR A 567 -8.44 -4.45 11.74
N VAL A 568 -8.03 -5.10 12.82
CA VAL A 568 -8.18 -6.57 12.97
C VAL A 568 -9.66 -6.98 13.00
N GLU A 569 -10.54 -6.15 13.59
CA GLU A 569 -11.97 -6.40 13.65
C GLU A 569 -12.63 -6.48 12.28
N LYS A 570 -12.08 -5.78 11.28
CA LYS A 570 -12.56 -5.90 9.89
C LYS A 570 -12.28 -7.28 9.29
N CYS A 571 -11.18 -7.95 9.66
CA CYS A 571 -10.94 -9.33 9.22
C CYS A 571 -12.03 -10.27 9.73
N GLU A 572 -12.53 -10.07 10.97
CA GLU A 572 -13.65 -10.84 11.50
C GLU A 572 -14.94 -10.58 10.73
N ALA A 573 -15.21 -9.32 10.37
CA ALA A 573 -16.37 -8.98 9.54
C ALA A 573 -16.29 -9.65 8.16
N MET A 574 -15.12 -9.69 7.53
CA MET A 574 -14.92 -10.35 6.24
C MET A 574 -15.01 -11.88 6.34
N ARG A 575 -14.56 -12.48 7.43
CA ARG A 575 -14.82 -13.90 7.72
C ARG A 575 -16.32 -14.19 7.85
N ASN A 576 -17.07 -13.30 8.50
CA ASN A 576 -18.52 -13.44 8.62
C ASN A 576 -19.22 -13.31 7.25
N PHE A 577 -18.70 -12.45 6.38
CA PHE A 577 -19.15 -12.38 4.99
C PHE A 577 -18.89 -13.69 4.23
N ALA A 578 -17.69 -14.27 4.34
CA ALA A 578 -17.40 -15.59 3.77
C ALA A 578 -18.39 -16.66 4.28
N ASN A 579 -18.67 -16.68 5.58
CA ASN A 579 -19.66 -17.59 6.17
C ASN A 579 -21.08 -17.36 5.64
N LYS A 580 -21.46 -16.12 5.36
CA LYS A 580 -22.78 -15.80 4.78
C LYS A 580 -22.88 -16.35 3.35
N ILE A 581 -21.85 -16.15 2.52
CA ILE A 581 -21.78 -16.73 1.17
C ILE A 581 -21.87 -18.25 1.24
N TRP A 582 -21.08 -18.85 2.12
CA TRP A 582 -21.08 -20.30 2.31
C TRP A 582 -22.46 -20.86 2.66
N ASN A 583 -23.14 -20.27 3.62
CA ASN A 583 -24.46 -20.70 4.04
C ASN A 583 -25.52 -20.48 2.96
N ALA A 584 -25.46 -19.38 2.22
CA ALA A 584 -26.33 -19.11 1.07
C ALA A 584 -26.13 -20.16 -0.01
N SER A 585 -24.88 -20.46 -0.37
CA SER A 585 -24.53 -21.48 -1.37
C SER A 585 -24.99 -22.89 -0.95
N ARG A 586 -24.79 -23.24 0.33
CA ARG A 586 -25.32 -24.51 0.88
C ARG A 586 -26.83 -24.59 0.76
N TYR A 587 -27.55 -23.51 1.08
CA TYR A 587 -29.00 -23.46 0.96
C TYR A 587 -29.44 -23.71 -0.50
N VAL A 588 -28.79 -23.05 -1.45
CA VAL A 588 -29.06 -23.26 -2.88
C VAL A 588 -28.80 -24.71 -3.27
N LEU A 589 -27.63 -25.26 -2.93
CA LEU A 589 -27.27 -26.65 -3.25
C LEU A 589 -28.24 -27.71 -2.67
N MET A 590 -28.74 -27.49 -1.45
CA MET A 590 -29.73 -28.38 -0.80
C MET A 590 -31.09 -28.37 -1.52
N ASN A 591 -31.41 -27.29 -2.25
CA ASN A 591 -32.67 -27.17 -3.00
C ASN A 591 -32.48 -27.36 -4.52
N LEU A 592 -31.30 -27.82 -4.96
CA LEU A 592 -30.92 -27.87 -6.36
C LEU A 592 -31.11 -29.28 -6.93
N THR A 593 -31.93 -29.38 -7.97
CA THR A 593 -32.11 -30.64 -8.74
C THR A 593 -31.59 -30.53 -10.17
N VAL A 594 -31.38 -29.31 -10.71
CA VAL A 594 -30.82 -29.08 -12.04
C VAL A 594 -29.33 -29.48 -12.10
N GLU A 595 -28.92 -30.11 -13.19
CA GLU A 595 -27.53 -30.61 -13.36
C GLU A 595 -26.67 -29.69 -14.26
N GLU A 596 -27.29 -28.81 -15.02
CA GLU A 596 -26.64 -27.85 -15.92
C GLU A 596 -26.79 -26.43 -15.43
N ASN A 597 -25.77 -25.59 -15.68
CA ASN A 597 -25.80 -24.15 -15.45
C ASN A 597 -26.33 -23.45 -16.70
N GLY A 598 -27.32 -22.61 -16.57
CA GLY A 598 -27.91 -21.82 -17.65
C GLY A 598 -29.24 -21.22 -17.25
N LEU A 599 -29.65 -20.18 -17.96
CA LEU A 599 -30.93 -19.50 -17.71
C LEU A 599 -32.10 -20.35 -18.27
N PRO A 600 -33.32 -20.28 -17.67
CA PRO A 600 -34.53 -20.81 -18.26
C PRO A 600 -34.93 -19.95 -19.49
N ASP A 601 -35.93 -20.43 -20.23
CA ASP A 601 -36.52 -19.64 -21.31
C ASP A 601 -37.03 -18.29 -20.76
N ALA A 602 -36.91 -17.23 -21.54
CA ALA A 602 -37.28 -15.86 -21.09
C ALA A 602 -38.77 -15.75 -20.68
N ALA A 603 -39.63 -16.60 -21.23
CA ALA A 603 -41.05 -16.71 -20.88
C ALA A 603 -41.29 -17.30 -19.48
N ASP A 604 -40.33 -18.01 -18.92
CA ASP A 604 -40.41 -18.69 -17.62
C ASP A 604 -39.79 -17.85 -16.48
N LEU A 605 -39.21 -16.67 -16.81
CA LEU A 605 -38.68 -15.73 -15.84
C LEU A 605 -39.82 -14.94 -15.16
N GLU A 606 -39.91 -15.10 -13.83
CA GLU A 606 -40.79 -14.31 -13.00
C GLU A 606 -40.18 -12.91 -12.69
N ILE A 607 -40.97 -12.05 -12.08
CA ILE A 607 -40.59 -10.64 -11.84
C ILE A 607 -39.32 -10.53 -10.95
N GLU A 608 -39.19 -11.36 -9.94
CA GLU A 608 -38.01 -11.41 -9.07
C GLU A 608 -36.78 -11.92 -9.81
N ASP A 609 -36.93 -12.84 -10.77
CA ASP A 609 -35.83 -13.33 -11.61
C ASP A 609 -35.32 -12.21 -12.52
N LYS A 610 -36.21 -11.50 -13.18
CA LYS A 610 -35.88 -10.34 -14.02
C LYS A 610 -35.22 -9.22 -13.22
N TRP A 611 -35.70 -9.00 -11.99
CA TRP A 611 -35.08 -8.05 -11.08
C TRP A 611 -33.63 -8.40 -10.74
N VAL A 612 -33.37 -9.61 -10.26
CA VAL A 612 -32.02 -10.03 -9.86
C VAL A 612 -31.08 -10.09 -11.07
N LEU A 613 -31.56 -10.54 -12.24
CA LEU A 613 -30.75 -10.58 -13.46
C LEU A 613 -30.37 -9.17 -13.94
N SER A 614 -31.30 -8.21 -13.87
CA SER A 614 -31.04 -6.80 -14.21
C SER A 614 -30.02 -6.17 -13.22
N LYS A 615 -30.14 -6.47 -11.93
CA LYS A 615 -29.16 -6.04 -10.91
C LYS A 615 -27.79 -6.64 -11.14
N LEU A 616 -27.71 -7.95 -11.42
CA LEU A 616 -26.47 -8.62 -11.74
C LEU A 616 -25.82 -8.05 -13.00
N ASN A 617 -26.59 -7.80 -14.03
CA ASN A 617 -26.11 -7.27 -15.29
C ASN A 617 -25.52 -5.86 -15.12
N THR A 618 -26.16 -5.01 -14.33
CA THR A 618 -25.62 -3.70 -13.93
C THR A 618 -24.32 -3.86 -13.12
N LEU A 619 -24.29 -4.80 -12.16
CA LEU A 619 -23.10 -5.09 -11.37
C LEU A 619 -21.92 -5.51 -12.25
N ILE A 620 -22.12 -6.41 -13.21
CA ILE A 620 -21.08 -6.88 -14.13
C ILE A 620 -20.43 -5.68 -14.86
N LYS A 621 -21.27 -4.79 -15.40
CA LYS A 621 -20.79 -3.59 -16.08
C LYS A 621 -19.98 -2.69 -15.15
N GLU A 622 -20.53 -2.34 -14.00
CA GLU A 622 -19.90 -1.42 -13.06
C GLU A 622 -18.61 -1.99 -12.45
N VAL A 623 -18.59 -3.28 -12.14
CA VAL A 623 -17.36 -3.95 -11.61
C VAL A 623 -16.28 -3.95 -12.68
N THR A 624 -16.60 -4.31 -13.92
CA THR A 624 -15.64 -4.31 -15.03
C THR A 624 -15.05 -2.93 -15.27
N GLU A 625 -15.90 -1.87 -15.32
CA GLU A 625 -15.46 -0.49 -15.47
C GLU A 625 -14.53 -0.04 -14.33
N ASN A 626 -14.82 -0.43 -13.08
CA ASN A 626 -13.96 -0.11 -11.93
C ASN A 626 -12.66 -0.91 -11.92
N MET A 627 -12.69 -2.19 -12.35
CA MET A 627 -11.47 -2.98 -12.50
C MET A 627 -10.53 -2.38 -13.54
N ASP A 628 -11.04 -1.99 -14.69
CA ASP A 628 -10.26 -1.33 -15.75
C ASP A 628 -9.77 0.08 -15.37
N ALA A 629 -10.45 0.74 -14.44
CA ALA A 629 -10.03 2.03 -13.87
C ALA A 629 -9.10 1.89 -12.64
N TYR A 630 -8.71 0.68 -12.25
CA TYR A 630 -7.93 0.38 -11.04
C TYR A 630 -8.62 0.78 -9.72
N GLU A 631 -9.93 1.01 -9.73
CA GLU A 631 -10.74 1.31 -8.54
C GLU A 631 -11.19 0.01 -7.85
N LEU A 632 -10.22 -0.82 -7.46
CA LEU A 632 -10.46 -2.18 -6.95
C LEU A 632 -11.27 -2.20 -5.66
N GLY A 633 -11.09 -1.17 -4.80
CA GLY A 633 -11.88 -1.03 -3.57
C GLY A 633 -13.36 -0.75 -3.85
N VAL A 634 -13.66 0.03 -4.89
CA VAL A 634 -15.05 0.29 -5.33
C VAL A 634 -15.66 -0.97 -5.94
N ALA A 635 -14.91 -1.67 -6.80
CA ALA A 635 -15.34 -2.93 -7.40
C ALA A 635 -15.71 -3.97 -6.33
N SER A 636 -14.83 -4.17 -5.34
CA SER A 636 -15.07 -5.12 -4.23
C SER A 636 -16.30 -4.76 -3.39
N ALA A 637 -16.53 -3.47 -3.11
CA ALA A 637 -17.70 -3.01 -2.36
C ALA A 637 -19.01 -3.29 -3.11
N LYS A 638 -19.05 -3.04 -4.42
CA LYS A 638 -20.24 -3.34 -5.24
C LYS A 638 -20.57 -4.84 -5.27
N VAL A 639 -19.55 -5.70 -5.36
CA VAL A 639 -19.74 -7.16 -5.30
C VAL A 639 -20.25 -7.58 -3.91
N TYR A 640 -19.68 -7.00 -2.84
CA TYR A 640 -20.12 -7.24 -1.45
C TYR A 640 -21.59 -6.88 -1.26
N ASP A 641 -21.99 -5.67 -1.64
CA ASP A 641 -23.38 -5.18 -1.48
C ASP A 641 -24.37 -6.03 -2.28
N PHE A 642 -24.03 -6.41 -3.51
CA PHE A 642 -24.89 -7.28 -4.30
C PHE A 642 -25.09 -8.66 -3.65
N ILE A 643 -24.02 -9.28 -3.18
CA ILE A 643 -24.09 -10.62 -2.56
C ILE A 643 -24.87 -10.53 -1.25
N TRP A 644 -24.56 -9.54 -0.40
CA TRP A 644 -25.17 -9.42 0.91
C TRP A 644 -26.62 -9.01 0.82
N ASP A 645 -26.88 -7.84 0.21
CA ASP A 645 -28.19 -7.19 0.23
C ASP A 645 -29.12 -7.71 -0.86
N THR A 646 -28.61 -7.98 -2.08
CA THR A 646 -29.47 -8.38 -3.20
C THR A 646 -29.71 -9.86 -3.22
N TYR A 647 -28.67 -10.66 -3.26
CA TYR A 647 -28.78 -12.13 -3.42
C TYR A 647 -29.22 -12.80 -2.11
N CYS A 648 -28.45 -12.61 -1.02
CA CYS A 648 -28.70 -13.32 0.24
C CYS A 648 -29.95 -12.84 0.97
N ASP A 649 -30.11 -11.51 1.11
CA ASP A 649 -31.21 -10.96 1.94
C ASP A 649 -32.55 -10.91 1.20
N TRP A 650 -32.51 -10.82 -0.13
CA TRP A 650 -33.72 -10.70 -0.90
C TRP A 650 -33.98 -11.85 -1.85
N TYR A 651 -33.12 -12.11 -2.85
CA TYR A 651 -33.46 -13.02 -3.92
C TYR A 651 -33.72 -14.45 -3.42
N ILE A 652 -32.87 -14.97 -2.53
CA ILE A 652 -33.10 -16.28 -1.91
C ILE A 652 -34.44 -16.31 -1.19
N GLU A 653 -34.80 -15.26 -0.45
CA GLU A 653 -36.08 -15.20 0.26
C GLU A 653 -37.27 -15.09 -0.70
N LEU A 654 -37.14 -14.34 -1.79
CA LEU A 654 -38.19 -14.22 -2.80
C LEU A 654 -38.52 -15.56 -3.46
N THR A 655 -37.50 -16.38 -3.76
CA THR A 655 -37.66 -17.66 -4.44
C THR A 655 -38.22 -18.81 -3.57
N LYS A 656 -38.25 -18.69 -2.23
CA LYS A 656 -38.65 -19.77 -1.33
C LYS A 656 -40.06 -20.30 -1.61
N ALA A 657 -41.02 -19.44 -1.99
CA ALA A 657 -42.36 -19.87 -2.31
C ALA A 657 -42.40 -20.82 -3.53
N ARG A 658 -41.55 -20.57 -4.51
CA ARG A 658 -41.39 -21.39 -5.72
C ARG A 658 -40.64 -22.69 -5.45
N LEU A 659 -39.56 -22.61 -4.66
CA LEU A 659 -38.74 -23.78 -4.34
C LEU A 659 -39.50 -24.84 -3.52
N TYR A 660 -40.48 -24.44 -2.69
CA TYR A 660 -41.32 -25.33 -1.86
C TYR A 660 -42.73 -25.48 -2.44
N GLY A 661 -43.03 -24.87 -3.58
CA GLY A 661 -44.31 -24.93 -4.25
C GLY A 661 -44.48 -26.25 -5.04
N GLU A 662 -45.70 -26.45 -5.58
CA GLU A 662 -46.08 -27.62 -6.37
C GLU A 662 -45.83 -27.42 -7.88
N ASP A 663 -45.63 -26.19 -8.36
CA ASP A 663 -45.32 -25.87 -9.76
C ASP A 663 -43.86 -26.22 -10.08
N GLU A 664 -43.66 -27.43 -10.62
CA GLU A 664 -42.32 -27.90 -10.96
C GLU A 664 -41.62 -27.04 -12.04
N LYS A 665 -42.35 -26.41 -12.96
CA LYS A 665 -41.79 -25.54 -14.00
C LYS A 665 -41.23 -24.28 -13.39
N SER A 666 -42.00 -23.60 -12.56
CA SER A 666 -41.59 -22.41 -11.82
C SER A 666 -40.43 -22.68 -10.85
N LYS A 667 -40.46 -23.84 -10.19
CA LYS A 667 -39.41 -24.30 -9.29
C LYS A 667 -38.06 -24.51 -10.02
N LEU A 668 -38.09 -25.20 -11.18
CA LEU A 668 -36.89 -25.40 -11.99
C LEU A 668 -36.34 -24.10 -12.55
N ALA A 669 -37.21 -23.18 -12.98
CA ALA A 669 -36.79 -21.85 -13.41
C ALA A 669 -36.09 -21.10 -12.28
N ALA A 670 -36.65 -21.10 -11.07
CA ALA A 670 -36.05 -20.48 -9.90
C ALA A 670 -34.67 -21.08 -9.56
N GLN A 671 -34.51 -22.39 -9.61
CA GLN A 671 -33.24 -23.08 -9.39
C GLN A 671 -32.18 -22.68 -10.43
N LYS A 672 -32.55 -22.63 -11.70
CA LYS A 672 -31.64 -22.19 -12.77
C LYS A 672 -31.13 -20.79 -12.58
N VAL A 673 -32.00 -19.83 -12.26
CA VAL A 673 -31.59 -18.43 -12.01
C VAL A 673 -30.74 -18.33 -10.75
N LEU A 674 -31.09 -19.03 -9.68
CA LEU A 674 -30.28 -19.08 -8.45
C LEU A 674 -28.84 -19.52 -8.71
N VAL A 675 -28.66 -20.61 -9.47
CA VAL A 675 -27.31 -21.13 -9.82
C VAL A 675 -26.59 -20.19 -10.77
N TYR A 676 -27.27 -19.71 -11.79
CA TYR A 676 -26.67 -18.77 -12.75
C TYR A 676 -26.14 -17.51 -12.05
N VAL A 677 -26.96 -16.88 -11.20
CA VAL A 677 -26.54 -15.67 -10.45
C VAL A 677 -25.39 -16.01 -9.50
N LEU A 678 -25.45 -17.16 -8.83
CA LEU A 678 -24.37 -17.64 -7.95
C LEU A 678 -23.06 -17.80 -8.73
N ASP A 679 -23.06 -18.50 -9.87
CA ASP A 679 -21.88 -18.67 -10.73
C ASP A 679 -21.29 -17.32 -11.17
N GLN A 680 -22.16 -16.41 -11.65
CA GLN A 680 -21.69 -15.12 -12.15
C GLN A 680 -21.06 -14.23 -11.05
N PHE A 681 -21.67 -14.16 -9.87
CA PHE A 681 -21.05 -13.35 -8.82
C PHE A 681 -19.83 -14.06 -8.18
N LEU A 682 -19.74 -15.40 -8.18
CA LEU A 682 -18.52 -16.10 -7.79
C LEU A 682 -17.36 -15.75 -8.71
N ARG A 683 -17.60 -15.60 -10.02
CA ARG A 683 -16.60 -15.13 -11.00
C ARG A 683 -16.15 -13.71 -10.69
N LEU A 684 -17.09 -12.80 -10.41
CA LEU A 684 -16.77 -11.41 -10.04
C LEU A 684 -16.02 -11.30 -8.71
N LEU A 685 -16.31 -12.16 -7.74
CA LEU A 685 -15.69 -12.17 -6.42
C LEU A 685 -14.33 -12.89 -6.41
N HIS A 686 -14.09 -13.81 -7.36
CA HIS A 686 -12.92 -14.69 -7.37
C HIS A 686 -11.58 -13.94 -7.29
N PRO A 687 -11.32 -12.84 -7.99
CA PRO A 687 -10.07 -12.10 -7.85
C PRO A 687 -9.80 -11.64 -6.41
N PHE A 688 -10.85 -11.34 -5.65
CA PHE A 688 -10.76 -10.81 -4.29
C PHE A 688 -10.70 -11.91 -3.22
N MET A 689 -11.52 -12.97 -3.37
CA MET A 689 -11.67 -14.09 -2.43
C MET A 689 -11.55 -15.43 -3.19
N PRO A 690 -10.33 -15.78 -3.63
CA PRO A 690 -10.15 -16.88 -4.58
C PRO A 690 -10.48 -18.26 -4.02
N PHE A 691 -10.26 -18.51 -2.73
CA PHE A 691 -10.38 -19.85 -2.17
C PHE A 691 -11.83 -20.27 -1.96
N ILE A 692 -12.62 -19.48 -1.26
CA ILE A 692 -14.02 -19.80 -1.00
C ILE A 692 -14.83 -19.84 -2.29
N THR A 693 -14.51 -18.95 -3.24
CA THR A 693 -15.21 -18.93 -4.53
C THR A 693 -14.92 -20.17 -5.36
N GLU A 694 -13.66 -20.61 -5.41
CA GLU A 694 -13.30 -21.88 -6.08
C GLU A 694 -13.99 -23.07 -5.43
N GLU A 695 -13.97 -23.18 -4.09
CA GLU A 695 -14.55 -24.29 -3.34
C GLU A 695 -16.06 -24.41 -3.58
N ILE A 696 -16.78 -23.28 -3.58
CA ILE A 696 -18.23 -23.27 -3.87
C ILE A 696 -18.48 -23.60 -5.34
N TRP A 697 -17.67 -23.03 -6.25
CA TRP A 697 -17.83 -23.23 -7.69
C TRP A 697 -17.65 -24.69 -8.09
N GLN A 698 -16.72 -25.41 -7.46
CA GLN A 698 -16.53 -26.85 -7.65
C GLN A 698 -17.73 -27.70 -7.17
N ALA A 699 -18.64 -27.12 -6.39
CA ALA A 699 -19.84 -27.84 -5.89
C ALA A 699 -21.10 -27.54 -6.69
N ILE A 700 -21.20 -26.47 -7.44
CA ILE A 700 -22.33 -26.10 -8.30
C ILE A 700 -22.15 -26.66 -9.69
N PRO A 701 -23.21 -26.80 -10.52
CA PRO A 701 -23.08 -27.08 -11.94
C PRO A 701 -22.26 -25.98 -12.65
N HIS A 702 -21.21 -26.39 -13.35
CA HIS A 702 -20.35 -25.47 -14.09
C HIS A 702 -19.67 -26.15 -15.28
N GLU A 703 -19.12 -25.34 -16.18
CA GLU A 703 -18.24 -25.78 -17.26
C GLU A 703 -16.80 -25.38 -16.98
N GLY A 704 -15.83 -26.19 -17.39
CA GLY A 704 -14.41 -25.98 -17.16
C GLY A 704 -13.88 -26.68 -15.90
N SER A 705 -12.56 -26.57 -15.68
CA SER A 705 -11.88 -27.26 -14.58
C SER A 705 -11.72 -26.40 -13.34
N PHE A 706 -11.51 -25.08 -13.52
CA PHE A 706 -11.21 -24.14 -12.44
C PHE A 706 -11.87 -22.80 -12.68
N LEU A 707 -12.37 -22.18 -11.62
CA LEU A 707 -13.01 -20.88 -11.67
C LEU A 707 -12.05 -19.79 -12.20
N MET A 708 -10.79 -19.83 -11.80
CA MET A 708 -9.78 -18.84 -12.26
C MET A 708 -9.48 -18.88 -13.76
N LEU A 709 -9.87 -19.97 -14.44
CA LEU A 709 -9.73 -20.16 -15.88
C LEU A 709 -11.06 -19.96 -16.63
N ALA A 710 -12.14 -19.73 -15.91
CA ALA A 710 -13.45 -19.44 -16.48
C ALA A 710 -13.50 -18.00 -17.02
N ASP A 711 -14.37 -17.77 -18.02
CA ASP A 711 -14.54 -16.45 -18.60
C ASP A 711 -15.09 -15.42 -17.62
N TRP A 712 -14.58 -14.21 -17.69
CA TRP A 712 -15.12 -13.06 -16.97
C TRP A 712 -16.54 -12.77 -17.42
N PRO A 713 -17.48 -12.48 -16.49
CA PRO A 713 -18.86 -12.16 -16.83
C PRO A 713 -18.97 -10.97 -17.79
N LYS A 714 -19.88 -11.05 -18.73
CA LYS A 714 -20.11 -10.00 -19.72
C LYS A 714 -21.49 -9.40 -19.58
N TYR A 715 -21.58 -8.08 -19.73
CA TYR A 715 -22.86 -7.39 -19.81
C TYR A 715 -23.65 -7.85 -21.03
N ASP A 716 -24.93 -8.13 -20.86
CA ASP A 716 -25.86 -8.54 -21.92
C ASP A 716 -27.11 -7.65 -21.92
N GLU A 717 -27.34 -6.90 -23.01
CA GLU A 717 -28.50 -6.03 -23.17
C GLU A 717 -29.84 -6.77 -23.01
N ASN A 718 -29.89 -8.07 -23.34
CA ASN A 718 -31.10 -8.88 -23.24
C ASN A 718 -31.50 -9.20 -21.79
N LEU A 719 -30.59 -9.00 -20.83
CA LEU A 719 -30.84 -9.18 -19.38
C LEU A 719 -31.13 -7.87 -18.66
N ASN A 720 -31.40 -6.81 -19.38
CA ASN A 720 -31.74 -5.49 -18.81
C ASN A 720 -33.26 -5.31 -18.70
N PHE A 721 -33.84 -5.82 -17.64
CA PHE A 721 -35.29 -5.74 -17.35
C PHE A 721 -35.61 -4.50 -16.47
N SER A 722 -35.34 -3.32 -16.96
CA SER A 722 -35.43 -2.06 -16.19
C SER A 722 -36.81 -1.77 -15.62
N VAL A 723 -37.89 -2.12 -16.35
CA VAL A 723 -39.28 -1.90 -15.93
C VAL A 723 -39.64 -2.85 -14.77
N GLU A 724 -39.41 -4.16 -14.98
CA GLU A 724 -39.71 -5.17 -13.97
C GLU A 724 -38.86 -4.97 -12.72
N ALA A 725 -37.59 -4.58 -12.90
CA ALA A 725 -36.72 -4.25 -11.78
C ALA A 725 -37.24 -3.08 -10.95
N ALA A 726 -37.73 -2.01 -11.59
CA ALA A 726 -38.33 -0.87 -10.91
C ALA A 726 -39.64 -1.24 -10.17
N HIS A 727 -40.45 -2.13 -10.77
CA HIS A 727 -41.66 -2.67 -10.15
C HIS A 727 -41.31 -3.47 -8.88
N MET A 728 -40.35 -4.38 -8.96
CA MET A 728 -39.92 -5.20 -7.82
C MET A 728 -39.34 -4.33 -6.71
N GLU A 729 -38.54 -3.33 -7.04
CA GLU A 729 -38.01 -2.37 -6.04
C GLU A 729 -39.14 -1.61 -5.30
N SER A 730 -40.26 -1.27 -5.97
CA SER A 730 -41.41 -0.64 -5.33
C SER A 730 -42.05 -1.58 -4.32
N VAL A 731 -42.23 -2.85 -4.67
CA VAL A 731 -42.73 -3.90 -3.76
C VAL A 731 -41.82 -4.11 -2.56
N MET A 732 -40.51 -4.22 -2.81
CA MET A 732 -39.50 -4.39 -1.75
C MET A 732 -39.43 -3.21 -0.81
N ASN A 733 -39.57 -1.98 -1.35
CA ASN A 733 -39.61 -0.76 -0.54
C ASN A 733 -40.86 -0.73 0.39
N ALA A 734 -42.01 -1.15 -0.11
CA ALA A 734 -43.20 -1.31 0.70
C ALA A 734 -42.98 -2.32 1.83
N ILE A 735 -42.41 -3.48 1.52
CA ILE A 735 -42.07 -4.54 2.52
C ILE A 735 -41.12 -3.99 3.59
N ARG A 736 -40.02 -3.32 3.20
CA ARG A 736 -39.06 -2.71 4.14
C ARG A 736 -39.73 -1.70 5.06
N SER A 737 -40.52 -0.82 4.48
CA SER A 737 -41.21 0.25 5.20
C SER A 737 -42.22 -0.30 6.24
N ILE A 738 -42.96 -1.34 5.87
CA ILE A 738 -43.88 -2.03 6.77
C ILE A 738 -43.10 -2.74 7.89
N ARG A 739 -42.03 -3.47 7.57
CA ARG A 739 -41.19 -4.14 8.56
C ARG A 739 -40.60 -3.19 9.57
N ASN A 740 -40.05 -2.05 9.09
CA ASN A 740 -39.50 -1.00 9.94
C ASN A 740 -40.58 -0.45 10.88
N ARG A 741 -41.77 -0.14 10.36
CA ARG A 741 -42.88 0.39 11.15
C ARG A 741 -43.36 -0.61 12.22
N ARG A 742 -43.45 -1.89 11.84
CA ARG A 742 -43.80 -2.98 12.79
C ARG A 742 -42.76 -3.13 13.89
N ALA A 743 -41.46 -3.04 13.53
CA ALA A 743 -40.38 -3.10 14.49
C ALA A 743 -40.38 -1.92 15.48
N GLU A 744 -40.63 -0.69 14.99
CA GLU A 744 -40.78 0.51 15.81
C GLU A 744 -41.96 0.37 16.81
N MET A 745 -42.99 -0.35 16.42
CA MET A 745 -44.18 -0.61 17.24
C MET A 745 -44.07 -1.90 18.07
N ASN A 746 -42.89 -2.60 18.02
CA ASN A 746 -42.65 -3.88 18.71
C ASN A 746 -43.67 -4.98 18.36
N VAL A 747 -44.20 -5.00 17.13
CA VAL A 747 -45.15 -6.01 16.64
C VAL A 747 -44.39 -7.29 16.24
N PRO A 748 -44.70 -8.44 16.88
CA PRO A 748 -43.99 -9.67 16.53
C PRO A 748 -44.35 -10.18 15.14
N PRO A 749 -43.46 -10.88 14.43
CA PRO A 749 -43.70 -11.48 13.12
C PRO A 749 -44.91 -12.44 13.04
N SER A 750 -45.22 -13.09 14.12
CA SER A 750 -46.36 -14.02 14.23
C SER A 750 -47.72 -13.33 14.18
N LYS A 751 -47.77 -12.03 14.46
CA LYS A 751 -49.03 -11.26 14.42
C LYS A 751 -49.19 -10.71 13.00
N LYS A 752 -50.04 -11.30 12.22
CA LYS A 752 -50.35 -10.85 10.85
C LYS A 752 -51.42 -9.78 10.89
N SER A 753 -51.52 -9.04 9.76
CA SER A 753 -52.50 -7.91 9.65
C SER A 753 -52.92 -7.74 8.21
N THR A 754 -54.12 -7.15 8.01
CA THR A 754 -54.59 -6.68 6.70
C THR A 754 -53.76 -5.46 6.30
N LEU A 755 -53.36 -5.39 5.02
CA LEU A 755 -52.66 -4.25 4.46
C LEU A 755 -53.47 -3.64 3.32
N TYR A 756 -53.82 -2.35 3.44
CA TYR A 756 -54.38 -1.58 2.36
C TYR A 756 -53.31 -0.79 1.65
N VAL A 757 -53.23 -0.92 0.34
CA VAL A 757 -52.27 -0.24 -0.53
C VAL A 757 -52.98 0.73 -1.44
N VAL A 758 -52.72 2.01 -1.26
CA VAL A 758 -53.26 3.09 -2.10
C VAL A 758 -52.15 3.56 -3.04
N SER A 759 -52.38 3.35 -4.34
CA SER A 759 -51.38 3.68 -5.37
C SER A 759 -52.05 3.87 -6.72
N ASP A 760 -51.55 4.84 -7.48
CA ASP A 760 -51.89 5.03 -8.91
C ASP A 760 -51.26 3.92 -9.80
N LYS A 761 -50.33 3.14 -9.23
CA LYS A 761 -49.66 1.98 -9.84
C LYS A 761 -50.08 0.69 -9.18
N GLY A 762 -51.37 0.55 -8.81
CA GLY A 762 -51.86 -0.60 -8.04
C GLY A 762 -51.54 -1.97 -8.62
N GLU A 763 -51.37 -2.09 -9.95
CA GLU A 763 -51.02 -3.34 -10.64
C GLU A 763 -49.65 -3.87 -10.18
N ILE A 764 -48.66 -3.03 -9.91
CA ILE A 764 -47.35 -3.40 -9.38
C ILE A 764 -47.49 -4.15 -8.05
N PHE A 765 -48.30 -3.60 -7.15
CA PHE A 765 -48.52 -4.21 -5.83
C PHE A 765 -49.42 -5.44 -5.88
N ARG A 766 -50.32 -5.53 -6.90
CA ARG A 766 -51.12 -6.73 -7.14
C ARG A 766 -50.25 -7.90 -7.55
N GLN A 767 -49.28 -7.68 -8.44
CA GLN A 767 -48.26 -8.68 -8.80
C GLN A 767 -47.34 -9.06 -7.60
N GLY A 768 -47.06 -8.09 -6.72
CA GLY A 768 -46.25 -8.29 -5.52
C GLY A 768 -46.96 -8.84 -4.29
N THR A 769 -48.29 -9.10 -4.36
CA THR A 769 -49.13 -9.47 -3.19
C THR A 769 -48.55 -10.65 -2.41
N GLY A 770 -48.10 -11.72 -3.11
CA GLY A 770 -47.53 -12.90 -2.47
C GLY A 770 -46.28 -12.61 -1.67
N PHE A 771 -45.40 -11.74 -2.16
CA PHE A 771 -44.19 -11.30 -1.44
C PHE A 771 -44.53 -10.44 -0.23
N ILE A 772 -45.47 -9.49 -0.38
CA ILE A 772 -45.92 -8.60 0.71
C ILE A 772 -46.58 -9.42 1.82
N CYS A 773 -47.51 -10.35 1.50
CA CYS A 773 -48.13 -11.22 2.49
C CYS A 773 -47.09 -12.00 3.31
N ARG A 774 -46.09 -12.61 2.63
CA ARG A 774 -45.09 -13.44 3.28
C ARG A 774 -44.04 -12.62 4.03
N LEU A 775 -43.51 -11.58 3.42
CA LEU A 775 -42.33 -10.87 3.92
C LEU A 775 -42.70 -9.66 4.78
N ALA A 776 -43.88 -9.06 4.63
CA ALA A 776 -44.37 -7.98 5.50
C ALA A 776 -45.33 -8.48 6.58
N TYR A 777 -45.56 -9.78 6.68
CA TYR A 777 -46.44 -10.42 7.66
C TYR A 777 -47.87 -9.92 7.52
N ALA A 778 -48.40 -9.86 6.29
CA ALA A 778 -49.79 -9.54 6.03
C ALA A 778 -50.60 -10.82 5.79
N ASP A 779 -51.86 -10.86 6.29
CA ASP A 779 -52.82 -11.93 5.95
C ASP A 779 -53.41 -11.68 4.59
N GLN A 780 -53.72 -10.41 4.31
CA GLN A 780 -54.36 -9.99 3.08
C GLN A 780 -53.80 -8.63 2.64
N VAL A 781 -53.69 -8.43 1.33
CA VAL A 781 -53.34 -7.14 0.70
C VAL A 781 -54.50 -6.68 -0.14
N ILE A 782 -55.03 -5.50 0.16
CA ILE A 782 -56.19 -4.89 -0.55
C ILE A 782 -55.69 -3.64 -1.28
N ILE A 783 -55.77 -3.65 -2.59
CA ILE A 783 -55.38 -2.53 -3.42
C ILE A 783 -56.56 -1.56 -3.54
N CYS A 784 -56.33 -0.29 -3.20
CA CYS A 784 -57.36 0.77 -3.19
C CYS A 784 -56.95 1.92 -4.11
N ASP A 785 -57.94 2.56 -4.74
CA ASP A 785 -57.74 3.75 -5.57
C ASP A 785 -57.75 5.06 -4.72
N SER A 786 -58.25 4.99 -3.46
CA SER A 786 -58.33 6.11 -2.52
C SER A 786 -58.12 5.60 -1.09
N ASP A 787 -57.88 6.52 -0.16
CA ASP A 787 -57.67 6.19 1.25
C ASP A 787 -58.85 5.36 1.77
N PRO A 788 -58.60 4.20 2.50
CA PRO A 788 -59.66 3.30 2.94
C PRO A 788 -60.56 3.93 3.99
N GLU A 789 -61.81 3.43 4.15
CA GLU A 789 -62.72 3.88 5.23
C GLU A 789 -62.07 3.61 6.62
N GLY A 790 -62.15 4.62 7.51
CA GLY A 790 -61.58 4.51 8.86
C GLY A 790 -60.04 4.63 8.89
N HIS A 791 -59.43 5.18 7.82
CA HIS A 791 -57.97 5.36 7.71
C HIS A 791 -57.36 6.22 8.85
N GLU A 792 -58.15 7.06 9.53
CA GLU A 792 -57.73 7.82 10.73
C GLU A 792 -57.31 6.91 11.87
N ASN A 793 -57.84 5.69 11.95
CA ASN A 793 -57.53 4.69 12.95
C ASN A 793 -56.50 3.65 12.46
N MET A 794 -55.84 3.91 11.35
CA MET A 794 -54.84 3.04 10.78
C MET A 794 -53.43 3.64 10.88
N VAL A 795 -52.44 2.79 10.98
CA VAL A 795 -51.07 3.20 10.84
C VAL A 795 -50.77 3.42 9.36
N CYS A 796 -50.42 4.64 9.00
CA CYS A 796 -50.05 5.00 7.64
C CYS A 796 -48.53 4.99 7.46
N VAL A 797 -48.06 4.33 6.42
CA VAL A 797 -46.65 4.32 5.97
C VAL A 797 -46.64 4.82 4.53
N VAL A 798 -45.91 5.90 4.27
CA VAL A 798 -45.82 6.51 2.95
C VAL A 798 -44.51 6.06 2.29
N THR A 799 -44.62 5.59 1.06
CA THR A 799 -43.48 5.29 0.18
C THR A 799 -43.53 6.16 -1.08
N ASN A 800 -42.51 6.08 -1.95
CA ASN A 800 -42.50 6.88 -3.19
C ASN A 800 -43.67 6.55 -4.15
N ASN A 801 -44.17 5.29 -4.08
CA ASN A 801 -45.16 4.80 -5.05
C ASN A 801 -46.48 4.38 -4.40
N ALA A 802 -46.66 4.43 -3.07
CA ALA A 802 -47.86 4.02 -2.40
C ALA A 802 -47.97 4.60 -0.97
N LYS A 803 -49.24 4.74 -0.51
CA LYS A 803 -49.57 4.85 0.92
C LYS A 803 -50.05 3.48 1.40
N LEU A 804 -49.51 3.05 2.51
CA LEU A 804 -49.76 1.72 3.10
C LEU A 804 -50.46 1.91 4.43
N TYR A 805 -51.66 1.34 4.58
CA TYR A 805 -52.45 1.46 5.78
C TYR A 805 -52.61 0.10 6.45
N ILE A 806 -52.39 0.08 7.76
CA ILE A 806 -52.55 -1.12 8.60
C ILE A 806 -53.48 -0.78 9.75
N PRO A 807 -54.58 -1.53 9.98
CA PRO A 807 -55.45 -1.31 11.10
C PRO A 807 -54.70 -1.40 12.43
N LEU A 808 -54.85 -0.40 13.30
CA LEU A 808 -54.08 -0.31 14.53
C LEU A 808 -54.47 -1.46 15.49
N GLU A 809 -55.77 -1.86 15.53
CA GLU A 809 -56.27 -2.96 16.32
C GLU A 809 -55.68 -4.35 15.95
N GLU A 810 -55.27 -4.52 14.73
CA GLU A 810 -54.58 -5.71 14.27
C GLU A 810 -53.09 -5.75 14.64
N LEU A 811 -52.47 -4.59 14.90
CA LEU A 811 -51.06 -4.48 15.27
C LEU A 811 -50.84 -4.55 16.78
N ILE A 812 -51.73 -3.95 17.57
CA ILE A 812 -51.59 -3.79 18.99
C ILE A 812 -52.70 -4.59 19.70
N ASP A 813 -52.34 -5.37 20.72
CA ASP A 813 -53.28 -5.89 21.71
C ASP A 813 -53.44 -4.80 22.76
N PHE A 814 -54.48 -4.00 22.62
CA PHE A 814 -54.71 -2.83 23.47
C PHE A 814 -54.69 -3.15 24.97
N GLU A 815 -55.27 -4.30 25.38
CA GLU A 815 -55.26 -4.71 26.80
C GLU A 815 -53.87 -5.03 27.30
N LYS A 816 -53.10 -5.80 26.51
CA LYS A 816 -51.71 -6.14 26.87
C LYS A 816 -50.77 -4.92 26.81
N GLU A 817 -50.94 -4.05 25.82
CA GLU A 817 -50.13 -2.85 25.72
C GLU A 817 -50.42 -1.85 26.82
N LEU A 818 -51.68 -1.66 27.19
CA LEU A 818 -52.06 -0.87 28.34
C LEU A 818 -51.48 -1.44 29.63
N ALA A 819 -51.58 -2.76 29.80
CA ALA A 819 -50.98 -3.43 30.96
C ALA A 819 -49.44 -3.29 31.00
N ARG A 820 -48.79 -3.32 29.83
CA ARG A 820 -47.32 -3.07 29.70
C ARG A 820 -46.97 -1.64 30.10
N ILE A 821 -47.70 -0.67 29.55
CA ILE A 821 -47.51 0.78 29.84
C ILE A 821 -47.75 1.05 31.33
N GLU A 822 -48.79 0.49 31.91
CA GLU A 822 -49.06 0.62 33.35
C GLU A 822 -47.93 0.03 34.20
N LYS A 823 -47.41 -1.12 33.84
CA LYS A 823 -46.27 -1.74 34.52
C LYS A 823 -45.01 -0.89 34.41
N GLU A 824 -44.70 -0.37 33.20
CA GLU A 824 -43.58 0.51 32.99
C GLU A 824 -43.72 1.85 33.71
N LYS A 825 -44.93 2.45 33.72
CA LYS A 825 -45.23 3.66 34.50
C LYS A 825 -44.95 3.40 36.01
N ALA A 826 -45.45 2.27 36.55
CA ALA A 826 -45.21 1.89 37.94
C ALA A 826 -43.72 1.73 38.24
N ASN A 827 -42.93 1.20 37.29
CA ASN A 827 -41.50 1.07 37.43
C ASN A 827 -40.78 2.44 37.35
N CYS A 828 -41.15 3.29 36.43
CA CYS A 828 -40.66 4.67 36.31
C CYS A 828 -40.93 5.48 37.60
N LEU A 829 -42.14 5.40 38.11
CA LEU A 829 -42.53 6.08 39.39
C LEU A 829 -41.66 5.59 40.56
N LYS A 830 -41.37 4.28 40.65
CA LYS A 830 -40.47 3.74 41.65
C LYS A 830 -39.03 4.29 41.50
N GLN A 831 -38.55 4.35 40.29
CA GLN A 831 -37.20 4.89 39.99
C GLN A 831 -37.13 6.39 40.31
N ILE A 832 -38.14 7.17 39.93
CA ILE A 832 -38.23 8.59 40.25
C ILE A 832 -38.21 8.81 41.76
N ALA A 833 -39.06 8.09 42.52
CA ALA A 833 -39.08 8.18 43.97
C ALA A 833 -37.73 7.81 44.63
N MET A 834 -37.05 6.79 44.09
CA MET A 834 -35.72 6.40 44.56
C MET A 834 -34.67 7.51 44.28
N PHE A 835 -34.65 8.10 43.07
CA PHE A 835 -33.72 9.16 42.77
C PHE A 835 -34.03 10.45 43.52
N GLU A 836 -35.29 10.81 43.67
CA GLU A 836 -35.75 11.96 44.46
C GLU A 836 -35.38 11.76 45.96
N GLY A 837 -35.57 10.57 46.51
CA GLY A 837 -35.18 10.24 47.88
C GLY A 837 -33.66 10.33 48.11
N LYS A 838 -32.85 9.93 47.09
CA LYS A 838 -31.39 10.11 47.17
C LYS A 838 -30.98 11.57 47.06
N LEU A 839 -31.61 12.35 46.19
CA LEU A 839 -31.28 13.75 45.95
C LEU A 839 -31.82 14.69 47.05
N SER A 840 -32.84 14.29 47.82
CA SER A 840 -33.36 15.02 48.99
C SER A 840 -32.56 14.71 50.27
N ASN A 841 -31.69 13.71 50.27
CA ASN A 841 -30.83 13.41 51.41
C ASN A 841 -29.60 14.34 51.45
N GLU A 842 -29.66 15.37 52.31
CA GLU A 842 -28.58 16.36 52.44
C GLU A 842 -27.21 15.72 52.76
N ALA A 843 -27.17 14.64 53.48
CA ALA A 843 -25.94 13.92 53.80
C ALA A 843 -25.34 13.19 52.59
N PHE A 844 -26.14 12.79 51.63
CA PHE A 844 -25.69 12.23 50.34
C PHE A 844 -25.21 13.33 49.43
N VAL A 845 -25.98 14.39 49.21
CA VAL A 845 -25.64 15.49 48.28
C VAL A 845 -24.37 16.25 48.69
N SER A 846 -24.14 16.39 50.01
CA SER A 846 -22.96 17.08 50.55
C SER A 846 -21.67 16.24 50.57
N ARG A 847 -21.77 14.90 50.59
CA ARG A 847 -20.61 14.00 50.71
C ARG A 847 -20.25 13.27 49.41
N ALA A 848 -21.16 13.11 48.48
CA ALA A 848 -20.92 12.41 47.23
C ALA A 848 -20.15 13.32 46.25
N PRO A 849 -19.27 12.78 45.39
CA PRO A 849 -18.63 13.54 44.30
C PRO A 849 -19.68 14.21 43.41
N GLU A 850 -19.40 15.43 42.98
CA GLU A 850 -20.31 16.25 42.15
C GLU A 850 -20.79 15.51 40.89
N LYS A 851 -19.90 14.72 40.27
CA LYS A 851 -20.20 13.85 39.12
C LYS A 851 -21.28 12.83 39.44
N VAL A 852 -21.27 12.22 40.63
CA VAL A 852 -22.28 11.21 41.05
C VAL A 852 -23.63 11.85 41.28
N VAL A 853 -23.66 13.04 41.88
CA VAL A 853 -24.89 13.79 42.05
C VAL A 853 -25.49 14.22 40.74
N ALA A 854 -24.67 14.67 39.79
CA ALA A 854 -25.06 15.02 38.42
C ALA A 854 -25.66 13.82 37.66
N GLU A 855 -25.03 12.63 37.75
CA GLU A 855 -25.56 11.39 37.15
C GLU A 855 -26.91 10.99 37.74
N GLN A 856 -27.16 11.18 39.06
CA GLN A 856 -28.46 10.88 39.66
C GLN A 856 -29.54 11.86 39.18
N ARG A 857 -29.22 13.16 39.01
CA ARG A 857 -30.11 14.16 38.41
C ARG A 857 -30.47 13.84 36.98
N GLU A 858 -29.49 13.47 36.18
CA GLU A 858 -29.72 13.07 34.77
C GLU A 858 -30.62 11.85 34.67
N LYS A 859 -30.43 10.85 35.53
CA LYS A 859 -31.31 9.66 35.60
C LYS A 859 -32.73 10.03 36.03
N LEU A 860 -32.89 10.94 36.97
CA LEU A 860 -34.18 11.45 37.38
C LEU A 860 -34.93 12.12 36.21
N GLU A 861 -34.26 13.01 35.50
CA GLU A 861 -34.85 13.70 34.35
C GLU A 861 -35.22 12.75 33.21
N LYS A 862 -34.35 11.78 32.90
CA LYS A 862 -34.64 10.73 31.91
C LYS A 862 -35.89 9.92 32.28
N ASN A 863 -36.05 9.53 33.56
CA ASN A 863 -37.22 8.79 33.99
C ASN A 863 -38.52 9.65 34.01
N ARG A 864 -38.42 10.95 34.30
CA ARG A 864 -39.55 11.88 34.21
C ARG A 864 -39.99 12.07 32.74
N ALA A 865 -39.02 12.21 31.82
CA ALA A 865 -39.32 12.31 30.40
C ALA A 865 -39.95 11.01 29.86
N LEU A 866 -39.45 9.84 30.28
CA LEU A 866 -40.04 8.56 29.94
C LEU A 866 -41.46 8.40 30.46
N LEU A 867 -41.70 8.81 31.73
CA LEU A 867 -43.05 8.77 32.33
C LEU A 867 -44.04 9.62 31.53
N ALA A 868 -43.66 10.84 31.13
CA ALA A 868 -44.49 11.72 30.31
C ALA A 868 -44.82 11.11 28.92
N GLN A 869 -43.85 10.44 28.29
CA GLN A 869 -44.07 9.72 27.04
C GLN A 869 -45.04 8.53 27.20
N LEU A 870 -44.88 7.77 28.28
CA LEU A 870 -45.80 6.66 28.60
C LEU A 870 -47.22 7.12 28.86
N GLU A 871 -47.41 8.26 29.54
CA GLU A 871 -48.72 8.87 29.82
C GLU A 871 -49.38 9.38 28.55
N GLU A 872 -48.59 9.99 27.63
CA GLU A 872 -49.09 10.41 26.36
C GLU A 872 -49.52 9.20 25.51
N SER A 873 -48.70 8.12 25.51
CA SER A 873 -49.01 6.89 24.78
C SER A 873 -50.25 6.20 25.33
N GLU A 874 -50.40 6.12 26.65
CA GLU A 874 -51.63 5.62 27.29
C GLU A 874 -52.88 6.43 26.88
N LYS A 875 -52.77 7.76 26.87
CA LYS A 875 -53.86 8.66 26.46
C LYS A 875 -54.26 8.48 24.98
N ARG A 876 -53.30 8.16 24.12
CA ARG A 876 -53.54 7.83 22.69
C ARG A 876 -54.27 6.48 22.55
N LEU A 877 -53.91 5.48 23.37
CA LEU A 877 -54.52 4.15 23.30
C LEU A 877 -55.87 4.04 23.93
N ARG A 878 -56.24 4.98 24.80
CA ARG A 878 -57.57 5.07 25.44
C ARG A 878 -58.59 5.95 24.67
N ARG A 879 -58.16 6.64 23.64
CA ARG A 879 -58.99 7.35 22.69
C ARG A 879 -59.44 6.45 21.56
#